data_2910ef23ba9e97fb757898586464dfb3
#
_entry.id   2910ef23ba9e97fb757898586464dfb3
#
_cell.length_a   1.000
_cell.length_b   1.000
_cell.length_c   1.000
_cell.angle_alpha   90.00
_cell.angle_beta   90.00
_cell.angle_gamma   90.00
#
_symmetry.space_group_name_H-M   'P 1'
#
loop_
_entity.id
_entity.type
_entity.pdbx_description
1 polymer ?
#
loop_
_entity_poly.entity_id
_entity_poly.type
_entity_poly.pdbx_seq_one_letter_code
_entity_poly.pdbx_strand_id
1 'polypeptide(L)'
;MKKNLFILVALFGFIVSCTSNQQAVQTTMEPYAEGKPYTRWWWFASEIQNEDIKYQLEWLKENGFGGVEIAWVYPMRGDSTVKHPKWLSEEWAASVNYAKRTADSLGLGCDFTYGTLWPFNAFDLPDKYGTRSFYQKESPEDRTLTWDHPRKARIINHLDKEAFAYYAKQMDEGLKDAYKGSKSGIFVDSWEVETRHLWTEGYGEKFKERFGYEIEPLMDKLYQPGYEDVYYDYMTLMSDYVLYDFYKPFTDHAHTQGAFSRSQCGGAPADLLTAFMLVDVPETEAILYEPNYGRIPASAAALAGKDVVTSETFTCLYGWRKWGGKGPYQDEEQVADMRLIADALFANGTNQIIWHGMPYNKKGNGKNDNHFYASVHVGPDAYFKDQLKDFNDYMTRVSQYMRKGKVYSDVALYLPLEDSWMGVEYPDSLQMPWVWGEYELRYVFAPDYLAGYQPLWVNAKVLSEASFNEGTLKYGELAFSALAVDVEWLDIAALRQIVRLAKDGLPVIMAREPKQPGKNKSEEFGRLYGELMKLPNVSARRDDVLKQKPLLEGENLPDFWCRQDGELLYIFVANPAAKKLKYPLRYGQAFEDQGSVREVVVNTVAGPQSLQLNFRPNESLLLKVDKEGRVEVIDLGFTAKKI
;
A
#
# COMPACT_ATOMS: atom_id res chain seq x y z
N MET A 1 20.59 -18.21 -89.57
CA MET A 1 19.52 -18.22 -88.58
C MET A 1 20.15 -18.31 -87.17
N LYS A 2 20.39 -17.22 -86.50
CA LYS A 2 20.58 -17.09 -85.02
C LYS A 2 20.63 -15.61 -84.77
N LYS A 3 19.60 -15.09 -84.04
CA LYS A 3 19.49 -13.68 -83.62
C LYS A 3 20.31 -13.46 -82.35
N ASN A 4 21.25 -12.58 -82.46
CA ASN A 4 21.96 -12.08 -81.26
C ASN A 4 21.19 -10.90 -80.63
N LEU A 5 20.88 -11.01 -79.35
CA LEU A 5 20.24 -9.97 -78.57
C LEU A 5 21.32 -9.24 -77.74
N PHE A 6 21.53 -7.97 -78.01
CA PHE A 6 22.41 -7.10 -77.19
C PHE A 6 21.64 -6.61 -75.95
N ILE A 7 22.19 -6.89 -74.79
CA ILE A 7 21.70 -6.36 -73.55
C ILE A 7 22.56 -5.15 -73.20
N LEU A 8 21.89 -3.97 -73.11
CA LEU A 8 22.47 -2.72 -72.64
C LEU A 8 22.36 -2.68 -71.13
N VAL A 9 23.50 -2.70 -70.44
CA VAL A 9 23.52 -2.51 -68.95
C VAL A 9 23.68 -1.03 -68.65
N ALA A 10 22.61 -0.40 -68.12
CA ALA A 10 22.64 0.94 -67.60
C ALA A 10 23.04 0.88 -66.12
N LEU A 11 24.22 1.39 -65.77
CA LEU A 11 24.63 1.62 -64.39
C LEU A 11 23.89 2.84 -63.82
N PHE A 12 22.96 2.59 -62.91
CA PHE A 12 22.41 3.61 -62.02
C PHE A 12 23.19 3.57 -60.70
N GLY A 13 23.99 4.60 -60.46
CA GLY A 13 24.64 4.80 -59.19
C GLY A 13 23.63 5.22 -58.14
N PHE A 14 23.35 4.35 -57.17
CA PHE A 14 22.64 4.72 -55.95
C PHE A 14 23.62 5.35 -54.96
N ILE A 15 23.48 6.66 -54.77
CA ILE A 15 24.09 7.33 -53.60
C ILE A 15 23.20 6.98 -52.43
N VAL A 16 23.63 6.02 -51.59
CA VAL A 16 23.01 5.75 -50.31
C VAL A 16 23.49 6.81 -49.34
N SER A 17 22.66 7.83 -49.12
CA SER A 17 22.83 8.77 -48.00
C SER A 17 22.44 8.01 -46.71
N CYS A 18 23.46 7.58 -45.96
CA CYS A 18 23.27 7.10 -44.58
C CYS A 18 22.93 8.26 -43.67
N THR A 19 21.66 8.62 -43.61
CA THR A 19 21.12 9.32 -42.41
C THR A 19 20.93 8.28 -41.32
N SER A 20 21.86 8.23 -40.37
CA SER A 20 21.70 7.47 -39.14
C SER A 20 20.57 8.10 -38.31
N ASN A 21 19.34 7.65 -38.53
CA ASN A 21 18.30 7.80 -37.55
C ASN A 21 18.67 6.86 -36.38
N GLN A 22 19.50 7.35 -35.47
CA GLN A 22 19.51 6.85 -34.11
C GLN A 22 18.17 7.31 -33.45
N GLN A 23 17.10 6.57 -33.70
CA GLN A 23 16.03 6.49 -32.71
C GLN A 23 16.70 5.85 -31.49
N ALA A 24 17.01 6.69 -30.50
CA ALA A 24 17.28 6.22 -29.16
C ALA A 24 16.08 5.34 -28.80
N VAL A 25 16.31 4.06 -28.65
CA VAL A 25 15.35 3.15 -27.99
C VAL A 25 15.26 3.69 -26.58
N GLN A 26 14.24 4.50 -26.32
CA GLN A 26 13.87 4.92 -24.98
C GLN A 26 13.43 3.61 -24.30
N THR A 27 14.33 2.97 -23.59
CA THR A 27 13.98 1.94 -22.62
C THR A 27 13.09 2.62 -21.60
N THR A 28 11.78 2.37 -21.68
CA THR A 28 10.83 2.79 -20.67
C THR A 28 11.27 2.16 -19.35
N MET A 29 11.72 2.98 -18.42
CA MET A 29 12.14 2.51 -17.10
C MET A 29 10.90 1.96 -16.40
N GLU A 30 10.96 0.68 -15.99
CA GLU A 30 9.89 0.09 -15.19
C GLU A 30 9.78 0.82 -13.84
N PRO A 31 8.55 1.09 -13.36
CA PRO A 31 8.33 1.77 -12.10
C PRO A 31 9.06 1.08 -10.94
N TYR A 32 9.77 1.85 -10.13
CA TYR A 32 10.49 1.39 -8.95
C TYR A 32 11.56 0.29 -9.20
N ALA A 33 12.00 0.09 -10.44
CA ALA A 33 12.88 -1.03 -10.84
C ALA A 33 14.14 -1.17 -9.99
N GLU A 34 14.74 -0.06 -9.57
CA GLU A 34 15.97 -0.05 -8.79
C GLU A 34 15.76 -0.25 -7.29
N GLY A 35 14.52 -0.20 -6.79
CA GLY A 35 14.22 -0.28 -5.35
C GLY A 35 14.62 0.96 -4.55
N LYS A 36 15.05 2.04 -5.22
CA LYS A 36 15.39 3.30 -4.57
C LYS A 36 14.17 3.98 -3.96
N PRO A 37 14.26 4.55 -2.76
CA PRO A 37 13.14 5.29 -2.17
C PRO A 37 12.66 6.42 -3.07
N TYR A 38 11.35 6.68 -3.02
CA TYR A 38 10.76 7.90 -3.59
C TYR A 38 10.44 8.87 -2.47
N THR A 39 10.08 10.11 -2.83
CA THR A 39 9.56 11.09 -1.86
C THR A 39 8.31 11.77 -2.40
N ARG A 40 7.32 11.99 -1.54
CA ARG A 40 6.29 12.98 -1.83
C ARG A 40 6.94 14.33 -1.90
N TRP A 41 6.58 15.09 -2.94
CA TRP A 41 7.11 16.40 -3.23
C TRP A 41 5.99 17.41 -3.12
N TRP A 42 5.97 18.10 -1.97
CA TRP A 42 4.90 19.00 -1.59
C TRP A 42 5.02 20.33 -2.34
N TRP A 43 4.18 20.52 -3.34
CA TRP A 43 4.06 21.76 -4.03
C TRP A 43 2.98 22.60 -3.36
N PHE A 44 3.39 23.41 -2.38
CA PHE A 44 2.50 24.37 -1.75
C PHE A 44 2.09 25.40 -2.77
N ALA A 45 0.79 25.69 -2.93
CA ALA A 45 0.29 26.70 -3.85
C ALA A 45 1.10 28.01 -3.75
N SER A 46 2.28 28.01 -4.34
CA SER A 46 3.35 29.00 -4.27
C SER A 46 3.98 29.21 -5.65
N GLU A 47 4.86 30.19 -5.80
CA GLU A 47 5.55 30.43 -7.06
C GLU A 47 6.47 29.22 -7.39
N ILE A 48 6.20 28.59 -8.54
CA ILE A 48 6.97 27.44 -9.05
C ILE A 48 7.85 27.90 -10.21
N GLN A 49 9.15 27.64 -10.13
CA GLN A 49 10.14 27.99 -11.14
C GLN A 49 10.87 26.75 -11.68
N ASN A 50 11.09 26.73 -12.98
CA ASN A 50 11.78 25.60 -13.64
C ASN A 50 13.19 25.34 -13.08
N GLU A 51 13.89 26.41 -12.68
CA GLU A 51 15.24 26.30 -12.09
C GLU A 51 15.23 25.59 -10.74
N ASP A 52 14.22 25.88 -9.93
CA ASP A 52 14.05 25.24 -8.62
C ASP A 52 13.64 23.78 -8.77
N ILE A 53 12.74 23.48 -9.70
CA ILE A 53 12.35 22.09 -10.06
C ILE A 53 13.60 21.29 -10.43
N LYS A 54 14.40 21.81 -11.36
CA LYS A 54 15.62 21.14 -11.82
C LYS A 54 16.60 20.92 -10.67
N TYR A 55 16.87 21.95 -9.88
CA TYR A 55 17.77 21.88 -8.73
C TYR A 55 17.36 20.81 -7.73
N GLN A 56 16.07 20.74 -7.37
CA GLN A 56 15.58 19.78 -6.40
C GLN A 56 15.63 18.35 -6.93
N LEU A 57 15.32 18.12 -8.20
CA LEU A 57 15.42 16.79 -8.81
C LEU A 57 16.87 16.31 -8.92
N GLU A 58 17.81 17.20 -9.28
CA GLU A 58 19.25 16.89 -9.30
C GLU A 58 19.72 16.51 -7.89
N TRP A 59 19.35 17.29 -6.87
CA TRP A 59 19.70 17.01 -5.48
C TRP A 59 19.13 15.67 -4.99
N LEU A 60 17.87 15.36 -5.31
CA LEU A 60 17.25 14.07 -4.96
C LEU A 60 18.01 12.89 -5.58
N LYS A 61 18.38 12.99 -6.86
CA LYS A 61 19.19 11.97 -7.54
C LYS A 61 20.53 11.75 -6.84
N GLU A 62 21.24 12.83 -6.50
CA GLU A 62 22.53 12.78 -5.80
C GLU A 62 22.43 12.14 -4.42
N ASN A 63 21.25 12.27 -3.77
CA ASN A 63 20.99 11.71 -2.44
C ASN A 63 20.29 10.34 -2.46
N GLY A 64 20.34 9.61 -3.59
CA GLY A 64 19.93 8.21 -3.67
C GLY A 64 18.43 7.99 -3.82
N PHE A 65 17.65 9.02 -4.15
CA PHE A 65 16.23 8.84 -4.49
C PHE A 65 16.05 8.28 -5.90
N GLY A 66 15.04 7.46 -6.09
CA GLY A 66 14.63 6.89 -7.37
C GLY A 66 13.56 7.70 -8.09
N GLY A 67 12.90 8.62 -7.39
CA GLY A 67 11.83 9.42 -7.97
C GLY A 67 11.07 10.28 -6.96
N VAL A 68 10.06 10.94 -7.48
CA VAL A 68 9.18 11.83 -6.73
C VAL A 68 7.71 11.48 -6.98
N GLU A 69 6.86 11.90 -6.07
CA GLU A 69 5.42 12.01 -6.26
C GLU A 69 5.02 13.47 -6.10
N ILE A 70 4.58 14.13 -7.17
CA ILE A 70 4.12 15.52 -7.09
C ILE A 70 2.75 15.56 -6.40
N ALA A 71 2.70 16.24 -5.26
CA ALA A 71 1.48 16.50 -4.51
C ALA A 71 1.22 18.01 -4.44
N TRP A 72 0.15 18.47 -5.07
CA TRP A 72 -0.29 19.86 -4.98
C TRP A 72 -1.08 20.05 -3.70
N VAL A 73 -0.62 20.95 -2.84
CA VAL A 73 -1.20 21.19 -1.52
C VAL A 73 -1.54 22.67 -1.33
N TYR A 74 -2.25 22.98 -0.26
CA TYR A 74 -2.68 24.33 0.09
C TYR A 74 -1.52 25.33 0.19
N PRO A 75 -1.78 26.67 0.03
CA PRO A 75 -0.77 27.69 0.28
C PRO A 75 -0.28 27.66 1.73
N MET A 76 1.01 27.94 1.92
CA MET A 76 1.53 28.14 3.27
C MET A 76 0.85 29.32 3.94
N ARG A 77 0.55 29.20 5.25
CA ARG A 77 -0.09 30.24 6.02
C ARG A 77 0.73 31.54 6.03
N GLY A 78 0.06 32.63 5.73
CA GLY A 78 0.65 33.99 5.73
C GLY A 78 1.08 34.50 4.37
N ASP A 79 1.06 33.69 3.32
CA ASP A 79 1.53 34.07 1.99
C ASP A 79 0.39 34.23 0.98
N SER A 80 -0.65 34.97 1.34
CA SER A 80 -1.76 35.33 0.43
C SER A 80 -1.36 36.27 -0.72
N THR A 81 -0.09 36.71 -0.73
CA THR A 81 0.45 37.65 -1.73
C THR A 81 1.24 36.97 -2.84
N VAL A 82 1.60 35.71 -2.70
CA VAL A 82 2.37 34.97 -3.69
C VAL A 82 1.47 34.55 -4.83
N LYS A 83 1.90 34.89 -6.04
CA LYS A 83 1.27 34.37 -7.27
C LYS A 83 1.68 32.92 -7.42
N HIS A 84 0.70 32.04 -7.51
CA HIS A 84 0.90 30.62 -7.81
C HIS A 84 0.02 30.18 -8.98
N PRO A 85 0.43 29.17 -9.74
CA PRO A 85 -0.43 28.57 -10.76
C PRO A 85 -1.71 28.04 -10.11
N LYS A 86 -2.85 28.27 -10.74
CA LYS A 86 -4.08 27.61 -10.29
C LYS A 86 -4.02 26.13 -10.61
N TRP A 87 -4.44 25.31 -9.67
CA TRP A 87 -4.52 23.87 -9.86
C TRP A 87 -5.27 23.50 -11.15
N LEU A 88 -4.70 22.58 -11.94
CA LEU A 88 -5.18 22.14 -13.26
C LEU A 88 -5.22 23.23 -14.35
N SER A 89 -4.66 24.41 -14.10
CA SER A 89 -4.50 25.43 -15.16
C SER A 89 -3.39 25.04 -16.14
N GLU A 90 -3.35 25.69 -17.31
CA GLU A 90 -2.27 25.51 -18.29
C GLU A 90 -0.89 25.82 -17.70
N GLU A 91 -0.79 26.83 -16.84
CA GLU A 91 0.46 27.20 -16.16
C GLU A 91 0.90 26.10 -15.18
N TRP A 92 -0.03 25.56 -14.38
CA TRP A 92 0.22 24.43 -13.51
C TRP A 92 0.66 23.19 -14.31
N ALA A 93 -0.06 22.85 -15.37
CA ALA A 93 0.25 21.73 -16.25
C ALA A 93 1.64 21.88 -16.90
N ALA A 94 2.02 23.10 -17.31
CA ALA A 94 3.35 23.37 -17.86
C ALA A 94 4.47 23.09 -16.84
N SER A 95 4.28 23.48 -15.57
CA SER A 95 5.24 23.19 -14.49
C SER A 95 5.36 21.70 -14.20
N VAL A 96 4.22 20.98 -14.13
CA VAL A 96 4.20 19.52 -13.94
C VAL A 96 4.88 18.81 -15.11
N ASN A 97 4.62 19.23 -16.34
CA ASN A 97 5.26 18.68 -17.54
C ASN A 97 6.77 18.94 -17.55
N TYR A 98 7.21 20.10 -17.09
CA TYR A 98 8.64 20.38 -16.95
C TYR A 98 9.29 19.46 -15.93
N ALA A 99 8.66 19.29 -14.77
CA ALA A 99 9.14 18.37 -13.72
C ALA A 99 9.25 16.94 -14.24
N LYS A 100 8.19 16.44 -14.91
CA LYS A 100 8.18 15.09 -15.50
C LYS A 100 9.31 14.88 -16.48
N ARG A 101 9.47 15.79 -17.47
CA ARG A 101 10.55 15.68 -18.47
C ARG A 101 11.94 15.79 -17.83
N THR A 102 12.10 16.63 -16.81
CA THR A 102 13.37 16.76 -16.08
C THR A 102 13.68 15.48 -15.31
N ALA A 103 12.69 14.92 -14.60
CA ALA A 103 12.84 13.64 -13.92
C ALA A 103 13.24 12.52 -14.89
N ASP A 104 12.54 12.39 -16.04
CA ASP A 104 12.88 11.42 -17.08
C ASP A 104 14.32 11.59 -17.60
N SER A 105 14.76 12.83 -17.84
CA SER A 105 16.12 13.12 -18.31
C SER A 105 17.20 12.73 -17.29
N LEU A 106 16.84 12.74 -16.00
CA LEU A 106 17.72 12.36 -14.90
C LEU A 106 17.64 10.85 -14.58
N GLY A 107 16.71 10.11 -15.19
CA GLY A 107 16.43 8.72 -14.87
C GLY A 107 15.70 8.56 -13.53
N LEU A 108 14.91 9.55 -13.14
CA LEU A 108 14.03 9.52 -11.97
C LEU A 108 12.60 9.21 -12.38
N GLY A 109 11.87 8.46 -11.55
CA GLY A 109 10.43 8.34 -11.67
C GLY A 109 9.73 9.63 -11.26
N CYS A 110 8.51 9.83 -11.79
CA CYS A 110 7.68 10.96 -11.43
C CYS A 110 6.23 10.53 -11.40
N ASP A 111 5.71 10.34 -10.20
CA ASP A 111 4.33 9.99 -9.92
C ASP A 111 3.50 11.22 -9.58
N PHE A 112 2.20 11.06 -9.52
CA PHE A 112 1.27 12.15 -9.24
C PHE A 112 0.25 11.74 -8.18
N THR A 113 0.11 12.53 -7.12
CA THR A 113 -1.11 12.48 -6.31
C THR A 113 -2.29 12.85 -7.21
N TYR A 114 -3.30 11.97 -7.29
CA TYR A 114 -4.45 12.15 -8.20
C TYR A 114 -5.50 13.07 -7.58
N GLY A 115 -5.04 14.23 -7.12
CA GLY A 115 -5.83 15.25 -6.44
C GLY A 115 -4.97 16.36 -5.87
N THR A 116 -5.59 17.21 -5.05
CA THR A 116 -4.89 18.19 -4.24
C THR A 116 -5.04 17.89 -2.78
N LEU A 117 -4.44 16.96 -2.23
CA LEU A 117 -4.75 16.25 -1.01
C LEU A 117 -5.78 15.14 -1.27
N TRP A 118 -6.52 14.78 -0.29
CA TRP A 118 -7.45 13.66 -0.21
C TRP A 118 -8.66 14.06 0.67
N PRO A 119 -9.85 13.57 0.45
CA PRO A 119 -10.30 12.68 -0.63
C PRO A 119 -10.50 13.40 -1.96
N PHE A 120 -10.88 12.69 -3.02
CA PHE A 120 -11.16 13.31 -4.32
C PHE A 120 -12.30 14.32 -4.24
N ASN A 121 -12.04 15.52 -4.75
CA ASN A 121 -12.98 16.61 -4.74
C ASN A 121 -12.86 17.45 -6.02
N ALA A 122 -13.92 18.12 -6.40
CA ALA A 122 -13.99 18.91 -7.63
C ALA A 122 -14.77 20.20 -7.43
N PHE A 123 -14.36 21.22 -8.18
CA PHE A 123 -15.15 22.44 -8.36
C PHE A 123 -16.27 22.18 -9.36
N ASP A 124 -17.36 22.93 -9.23
CA ASP A 124 -18.52 22.84 -10.13
C ASP A 124 -19.08 21.41 -10.28
N LEU A 125 -18.92 20.60 -9.24
CA LEU A 125 -19.43 19.23 -9.21
C LEU A 125 -20.96 19.24 -9.31
N PRO A 126 -21.56 18.57 -10.31
CA PRO A 126 -22.99 18.37 -10.35
C PRO A 126 -23.50 17.70 -9.07
N ASP A 127 -24.66 18.12 -8.55
CA ASP A 127 -25.19 17.63 -7.27
C ASP A 127 -25.31 16.10 -7.20
N LYS A 128 -25.64 15.47 -8.32
CA LYS A 128 -25.73 14.01 -8.40
C LYS A 128 -24.40 13.28 -8.17
N TYR A 129 -23.27 13.94 -8.41
CA TYR A 129 -21.92 13.37 -8.28
C TYR A 129 -21.25 13.67 -6.93
N GLY A 130 -21.88 14.48 -6.07
CA GLY A 130 -21.36 14.74 -4.73
C GLY A 130 -21.59 13.55 -3.78
N THR A 131 -20.63 13.30 -2.89
CA THR A 131 -20.81 12.31 -1.82
C THR A 131 -21.98 12.71 -0.91
N ARG A 132 -22.69 11.74 -0.38
CA ARG A 132 -23.86 11.96 0.46
C ARG A 132 -23.88 10.99 1.63
N SER A 133 -24.48 11.42 2.72
CA SER A 133 -24.97 10.51 3.74
C SER A 133 -26.46 10.25 3.53
N PHE A 134 -26.97 9.21 4.18
CA PHE A 134 -28.42 8.95 4.22
C PHE A 134 -29.23 10.15 4.70
N TYR A 135 -28.68 10.94 5.64
CA TYR A 135 -29.35 12.10 6.24
C TYR A 135 -29.04 13.43 5.55
N GLN A 136 -27.89 13.54 4.90
CA GLN A 136 -27.43 14.78 4.27
C GLN A 136 -27.44 14.64 2.76
N LYS A 137 -28.21 15.52 2.11
CA LYS A 137 -28.32 15.53 0.64
C LYS A 137 -27.18 16.30 -0.03
N GLU A 138 -26.48 17.16 0.71
CA GLU A 138 -25.39 17.97 0.17
C GLU A 138 -24.03 17.35 0.48
N SER A 139 -23.16 17.34 -0.50
CA SER A 139 -21.78 16.90 -0.35
C SER A 139 -21.03 17.83 0.62
N PRO A 140 -20.25 17.28 1.56
CA PRO A 140 -19.39 18.08 2.40
C PRO A 140 -18.40 18.88 1.56
N GLU A 141 -18.09 20.10 2.04
CA GLU A 141 -17.12 20.96 1.39
C GLU A 141 -15.71 20.58 1.81
N ASP A 142 -14.81 20.47 0.84
CA ASP A 142 -13.39 20.38 1.14
C ASP A 142 -12.84 21.78 1.47
N ARG A 143 -12.25 21.89 2.63
CA ARG A 143 -11.65 23.13 3.12
C ARG A 143 -10.31 23.47 2.46
N THR A 144 -9.65 22.50 1.87
CA THR A 144 -8.29 22.66 1.36
C THR A 144 -8.25 23.34 0.00
N LEU A 145 -9.20 23.06 -0.90
CA LEU A 145 -9.27 23.69 -2.22
C LEU A 145 -9.87 25.11 -2.21
N THR A 146 -10.54 25.51 -1.16
CA THR A 146 -11.19 26.84 -1.08
C THR A 146 -10.20 28.01 -1.05
N TRP A 147 -8.91 27.76 -0.86
CA TRP A 147 -7.87 28.81 -0.85
C TRP A 147 -7.61 29.39 -2.24
N ASP A 148 -7.76 28.57 -3.26
CA ASP A 148 -7.32 28.91 -4.62
C ASP A 148 -8.45 29.21 -5.60
N HIS A 149 -9.69 29.01 -5.17
CA HIS A 149 -10.85 29.16 -6.05
C HIS A 149 -12.02 29.85 -5.33
N PRO A 150 -12.75 30.76 -6.02
CA PRO A 150 -13.88 31.46 -5.42
C PRO A 150 -15.08 30.56 -5.10
N ARG A 151 -15.09 29.33 -5.60
CA ARG A 151 -16.11 28.32 -5.34
C ARG A 151 -15.54 27.24 -4.44
N LYS A 152 -16.39 26.68 -3.59
CA LYS A 152 -16.02 25.59 -2.71
C LYS A 152 -15.97 24.28 -3.49
N ALA A 153 -14.93 23.50 -3.30
CA ALA A 153 -14.86 22.14 -3.81
C ALA A 153 -15.74 21.21 -2.98
N ARG A 154 -16.32 20.20 -3.63
CA ARG A 154 -17.12 19.17 -2.98
C ARG A 154 -16.52 17.81 -3.23
N ILE A 155 -16.57 16.94 -2.20
CA ILE A 155 -16.09 15.56 -2.29
C ILE A 155 -16.99 14.80 -3.26
N ILE A 156 -16.37 14.07 -4.21
CA ILE A 156 -17.12 13.24 -5.16
C ILE A 156 -17.76 12.04 -4.48
N ASN A 157 -18.82 11.52 -5.08
CA ASN A 157 -19.41 10.26 -4.63
C ASN A 157 -18.54 9.08 -5.05
N HIS A 158 -17.76 8.55 -4.10
CA HIS A 158 -16.91 7.38 -4.33
C HIS A 158 -17.70 6.07 -4.49
N LEU A 159 -19.03 6.10 -4.36
CA LEU A 159 -19.91 4.97 -4.62
C LEU A 159 -20.55 5.04 -6.03
N ASP A 160 -20.04 5.92 -6.88
CA ASP A 160 -20.58 6.15 -8.22
C ASP A 160 -19.45 6.30 -9.25
N LYS A 161 -19.31 5.32 -10.10
CA LYS A 161 -18.29 5.33 -11.18
C LYS A 161 -18.43 6.48 -12.17
N GLU A 162 -19.64 7.05 -12.34
CA GLU A 162 -19.83 8.24 -13.19
C GLU A 162 -19.26 9.49 -12.52
N ALA A 163 -19.37 9.59 -11.18
CA ALA A 163 -18.74 10.65 -10.41
C ALA A 163 -17.22 10.57 -10.51
N PHE A 164 -16.66 9.36 -10.38
CA PHE A 164 -15.24 9.13 -10.61
C PHE A 164 -14.83 9.52 -12.05
N ALA A 165 -15.56 9.09 -13.08
CA ALA A 165 -15.23 9.41 -14.46
C ALA A 165 -15.29 10.93 -14.75
N TYR A 166 -16.23 11.64 -14.13
CA TYR A 166 -16.29 13.10 -14.20
C TYR A 166 -15.05 13.77 -13.60
N TYR A 167 -14.61 13.29 -12.44
CA TYR A 167 -13.41 13.77 -11.77
C TYR A 167 -12.15 13.46 -12.59
N ALA A 168 -11.99 12.23 -13.03
CA ALA A 168 -10.85 11.75 -13.77
C ALA A 168 -10.62 12.56 -15.06
N LYS A 169 -11.69 12.94 -15.75
CA LYS A 169 -11.60 13.79 -16.94
C LYS A 169 -10.93 15.13 -16.65
N GLN A 170 -11.20 15.75 -15.51
CA GLN A 170 -10.57 17.02 -15.13
C GLN A 170 -9.08 16.85 -14.85
N MET A 171 -8.72 15.77 -14.12
CA MET A 171 -7.33 15.43 -13.85
C MET A 171 -6.55 15.14 -15.13
N ASP A 172 -7.14 14.39 -16.06
CA ASP A 172 -6.49 14.03 -17.32
C ASP A 172 -6.21 15.26 -18.20
N GLU A 173 -7.12 16.21 -18.26
CA GLU A 173 -6.89 17.47 -19.00
C GLU A 173 -5.64 18.19 -18.49
N GLY A 174 -5.40 18.18 -17.18
CA GLY A 174 -4.20 18.76 -16.56
C GLY A 174 -2.94 17.92 -16.73
N LEU A 175 -3.06 16.59 -16.73
CA LEU A 175 -1.92 15.67 -16.71
C LEU A 175 -1.59 15.03 -18.07
N LYS A 176 -2.40 15.23 -19.11
CA LYS A 176 -2.28 14.56 -20.44
C LYS A 176 -0.88 14.52 -21.04
N ASP A 177 -0.08 15.58 -20.85
CA ASP A 177 1.28 15.66 -21.35
C ASP A 177 2.28 15.06 -20.37
N ALA A 178 1.97 15.01 -19.09
CA ALA A 178 2.79 14.42 -18.04
C ALA A 178 2.74 12.89 -18.05
N TYR A 179 1.72 12.27 -18.65
CA TYR A 179 1.69 10.82 -18.85
C TYR A 179 2.64 10.33 -19.96
N LYS A 180 3.23 11.25 -20.75
CA LYS A 180 4.20 10.90 -21.78
C LYS A 180 5.58 10.65 -21.16
N GLY A 181 6.35 9.73 -21.74
CA GLY A 181 7.70 9.40 -21.28
C GLY A 181 7.73 8.13 -20.45
N SER A 182 8.46 8.11 -19.32
CA SER A 182 8.46 6.98 -18.39
C SER A 182 7.09 6.79 -17.75
N LYS A 183 6.75 5.54 -17.42
CA LYS A 183 5.47 5.21 -16.81
C LYS A 183 5.35 5.85 -15.42
N SER A 184 4.24 6.51 -15.16
CA SER A 184 3.97 7.22 -13.89
C SER A 184 2.90 6.52 -13.09
N GLY A 185 3.04 6.56 -11.75
CA GLY A 185 1.96 6.22 -10.83
C GLY A 185 0.97 7.36 -10.68
N ILE A 186 -0.31 7.04 -10.61
CA ILE A 186 -1.32 7.95 -10.07
C ILE A 186 -1.72 7.42 -8.70
N PHE A 187 -1.65 8.28 -7.70
CA PHE A 187 -1.77 7.91 -6.30
C PHE A 187 -3.09 8.38 -5.69
N VAL A 188 -3.72 7.48 -4.95
CA VAL A 188 -4.87 7.75 -4.08
C VAL A 188 -4.47 7.39 -2.66
N ASP A 189 -4.65 8.34 -1.77
CA ASP A 189 -4.34 8.21 -0.35
C ASP A 189 -5.32 7.28 0.39
N SER A 190 -5.17 7.17 1.71
CA SER A 190 -6.11 6.49 2.58
C SER A 190 -7.53 7.08 2.44
N TRP A 191 -8.52 6.28 2.85
CA TRP A 191 -9.92 6.70 2.76
C TRP A 191 -10.24 7.80 3.77
N GLU A 192 -10.31 9.04 3.29
CA GLU A 192 -10.61 10.22 4.12
C GLU A 192 -11.95 10.87 3.77
N VAL A 193 -12.91 10.08 3.31
CA VAL A 193 -14.27 10.56 3.07
C VAL A 193 -14.99 10.68 4.41
N GLU A 194 -14.93 11.86 5.02
CA GLU A 194 -15.54 12.16 6.32
C GLU A 194 -17.07 12.24 6.25
N THR A 195 -17.72 11.16 5.83
CA THR A 195 -19.17 11.08 5.68
C THR A 195 -19.71 9.83 6.34
N ARG A 196 -20.40 10.00 7.45
CA ARG A 196 -21.10 8.88 8.14
C ARG A 196 -22.36 8.49 7.38
N HIS A 197 -22.77 7.23 7.53
CA HIS A 197 -23.95 6.69 6.82
C HIS A 197 -23.87 6.95 5.32
N LEU A 198 -22.70 6.65 4.73
CA LEU A 198 -22.48 6.79 3.29
C LEU A 198 -23.64 6.21 2.50
N TRP A 199 -24.07 6.96 1.49
CA TRP A 199 -25.25 6.61 0.71
C TRP A 199 -25.11 7.04 -0.75
N THR A 200 -25.72 6.25 -1.62
CA THR A 200 -25.85 6.61 -3.03
C THR A 200 -27.26 6.29 -3.53
N GLU A 201 -27.63 6.85 -4.67
CA GLU A 201 -28.92 6.55 -5.30
C GLU A 201 -29.03 5.06 -5.62
N GLY A 202 -30.18 4.46 -5.34
CA GLY A 202 -30.43 3.03 -5.56
C GLY A 202 -29.82 2.11 -4.50
N TYR A 203 -29.14 2.64 -3.47
CA TYR A 203 -28.53 1.80 -2.44
C TYR A 203 -29.55 0.98 -1.66
N GLY A 204 -30.65 1.58 -1.23
CA GLY A 204 -31.70 0.91 -0.47
C GLY A 204 -32.38 -0.20 -1.26
N GLU A 205 -32.67 0.04 -2.55
CA GLU A 205 -33.26 -0.96 -3.44
C GLU A 205 -32.32 -2.17 -3.62
N LYS A 206 -31.03 -1.94 -3.89
CA LYS A 206 -30.04 -3.02 -4.00
C LYS A 206 -29.85 -3.75 -2.69
N PHE A 207 -29.87 -3.03 -1.57
CA PHE A 207 -29.79 -3.63 -0.25
C PHE A 207 -30.97 -4.58 -0.01
N LYS A 208 -32.19 -4.11 -0.27
CA LYS A 208 -33.40 -4.93 -0.15
C LYS A 208 -33.38 -6.15 -1.09
N GLU A 209 -32.92 -5.97 -2.33
CA GLU A 209 -32.77 -7.07 -3.27
C GLU A 209 -31.80 -8.14 -2.74
N ARG A 210 -30.68 -7.73 -2.16
CA ARG A 210 -29.61 -8.64 -1.69
C ARG A 210 -29.98 -9.32 -0.37
N PHE A 211 -30.51 -8.56 0.60
CA PHE A 211 -30.71 -9.04 1.97
C PHE A 211 -32.19 -9.32 2.33
N GLY A 212 -33.12 -8.96 1.46
CA GLY A 212 -34.54 -9.26 1.65
C GLY A 212 -35.27 -8.40 2.68
N TYR A 213 -34.67 -7.30 3.16
CA TYR A 213 -35.29 -6.35 4.07
C TYR A 213 -34.88 -4.92 3.76
N GLU A 214 -35.64 -3.94 4.23
CA GLU A 214 -35.35 -2.52 4.06
C GLU A 214 -34.36 -2.04 5.14
N ILE A 215 -33.33 -1.30 4.75
CA ILE A 215 -32.34 -0.77 5.67
C ILE A 215 -32.70 0.64 6.18
N GLU A 216 -33.42 1.44 5.39
CA GLU A 216 -33.73 2.82 5.70
C GLU A 216 -34.34 3.03 7.09
N PRO A 217 -35.30 2.18 7.57
CA PRO A 217 -35.85 2.30 8.91
C PRO A 217 -34.85 1.98 10.03
N LEU A 218 -33.67 1.45 9.69
CA LEU A 218 -32.66 1.00 10.64
C LEU A 218 -31.41 1.91 10.66
N MET A 219 -31.33 2.90 9.76
CA MET A 219 -30.15 3.73 9.61
C MET A 219 -29.79 4.55 10.87
N ASP A 220 -30.78 4.96 11.66
CA ASP A 220 -30.59 5.66 12.94
C ASP A 220 -30.03 4.76 14.05
N LYS A 221 -30.06 3.43 13.82
CA LYS A 221 -29.60 2.41 14.77
C LYS A 221 -28.35 1.67 14.30
N LEU A 222 -27.86 2.00 13.10
CA LEU A 222 -26.81 1.26 12.42
C LEU A 222 -25.54 1.04 13.28
N TYR A 223 -25.21 1.99 14.15
CA TYR A 223 -24.04 1.93 15.04
C TYR A 223 -24.42 1.65 16.51
N GLN A 224 -25.64 1.19 16.78
CA GLN A 224 -26.08 0.89 18.14
C GLN A 224 -25.87 -0.59 18.47
N PRO A 225 -25.56 -0.94 19.74
CA PRO A 225 -25.49 -2.33 20.18
C PRO A 225 -26.77 -3.10 19.83
N GLY A 226 -26.61 -4.34 19.33
CA GLY A 226 -27.69 -5.20 18.88
C GLY A 226 -28.10 -5.03 17.42
N TYR A 227 -27.40 -4.15 16.66
CA TYR A 227 -27.56 -3.94 15.22
C TYR A 227 -26.32 -4.32 14.41
N GLU A 228 -25.38 -5.05 15.00
CA GLU A 228 -24.12 -5.48 14.37
C GLU A 228 -24.39 -6.30 13.11
N ASP A 229 -25.40 -7.15 13.11
CA ASP A 229 -25.80 -7.93 11.94
C ASP A 229 -26.32 -7.04 10.78
N VAL A 230 -27.01 -5.93 11.10
CA VAL A 230 -27.47 -4.95 10.10
C VAL A 230 -26.28 -4.14 9.58
N TYR A 231 -25.36 -3.77 10.46
CA TYR A 231 -24.12 -3.08 10.09
C TYR A 231 -23.26 -3.97 9.18
N TYR A 232 -23.13 -5.24 9.49
CA TYR A 232 -22.43 -6.20 8.63
C TYR A 232 -23.04 -6.26 7.22
N ASP A 233 -24.37 -6.40 7.11
CA ASP A 233 -25.06 -6.43 5.82
C ASP A 233 -24.86 -5.10 5.05
N TYR A 234 -24.91 -3.95 5.76
CA TYR A 234 -24.60 -2.64 5.19
C TYR A 234 -23.16 -2.56 4.68
N MET A 235 -22.17 -2.95 5.48
CA MET A 235 -20.76 -2.94 5.09
C MET A 235 -20.48 -3.89 3.93
N THR A 236 -21.14 -5.03 3.86
CA THR A 236 -20.98 -5.98 2.76
C THR A 236 -21.40 -5.39 1.41
N LEU A 237 -22.52 -4.67 1.34
CA LEU A 237 -22.93 -3.98 0.12
C LEU A 237 -22.06 -2.74 -0.14
N MET A 238 -21.71 -2.00 0.90
CA MET A 238 -20.80 -0.83 0.81
C MET A 238 -19.46 -1.23 0.20
N SER A 239 -18.92 -2.35 0.65
CA SER A 239 -17.67 -2.89 0.12
C SER A 239 -17.74 -3.13 -1.39
N ASP A 240 -18.84 -3.70 -1.89
CA ASP A 240 -18.97 -3.93 -3.33
C ASP A 240 -18.95 -2.61 -4.13
N TYR A 241 -19.63 -1.57 -3.65
CA TYR A 241 -19.57 -0.25 -4.28
C TYR A 241 -18.14 0.32 -4.27
N VAL A 242 -17.47 0.31 -3.13
CA VAL A 242 -16.11 0.84 -3.02
C VAL A 242 -15.12 0.08 -3.90
N LEU A 243 -15.23 -1.23 -3.96
CA LEU A 243 -14.36 -2.07 -4.78
C LEU A 243 -14.60 -1.88 -6.28
N TYR A 244 -15.88 -1.89 -6.72
CA TYR A 244 -16.23 -2.03 -8.13
C TYR A 244 -16.74 -0.75 -8.78
N ASP A 245 -17.09 0.26 -8.01
CA ASP A 245 -17.45 1.59 -8.52
C ASP A 245 -16.37 2.66 -8.24
N PHE A 246 -15.32 2.32 -7.44
CA PHE A 246 -14.18 3.22 -7.19
C PHE A 246 -12.81 2.59 -7.49
N TYR A 247 -12.29 1.62 -6.70
CA TYR A 247 -10.91 1.13 -6.86
C TYR A 247 -10.66 0.45 -8.20
N LYS A 248 -11.58 -0.40 -8.65
CA LYS A 248 -11.43 -1.02 -9.97
C LYS A 248 -11.51 0.00 -11.12
N PRO A 249 -12.52 0.87 -11.20
CA PRO A 249 -12.53 1.95 -12.19
C PRO A 249 -11.30 2.86 -12.15
N PHE A 250 -10.78 3.17 -10.98
CA PHE A 250 -9.54 3.94 -10.81
C PHE A 250 -8.35 3.24 -11.48
N THR A 251 -8.15 1.96 -11.21
CA THR A 251 -7.07 1.18 -11.83
C THR A 251 -7.26 1.02 -13.33
N ASP A 252 -8.47 0.69 -13.78
CA ASP A 252 -8.78 0.56 -15.21
C ASP A 252 -8.51 1.90 -15.93
N HIS A 253 -8.86 3.01 -15.29
CA HIS A 253 -8.62 4.36 -15.81
C HIS A 253 -7.11 4.67 -15.90
N ALA A 254 -6.33 4.38 -14.86
CA ALA A 254 -4.87 4.53 -14.88
C ALA A 254 -4.26 3.82 -16.09
N HIS A 255 -4.70 2.61 -16.37
CA HIS A 255 -4.23 1.85 -17.53
C HIS A 255 -4.59 2.52 -18.87
N THR A 256 -5.76 3.15 -18.99
CA THR A 256 -6.12 3.90 -20.22
C THR A 256 -5.22 5.10 -20.48
N GLN A 257 -4.63 5.68 -19.42
CA GLN A 257 -3.66 6.77 -19.51
C GLN A 257 -2.21 6.29 -19.71
N GLY A 258 -1.97 4.97 -19.76
CA GLY A 258 -0.62 4.39 -19.78
C GLY A 258 0.12 4.51 -18.45
N ALA A 259 -0.60 4.85 -17.38
CA ALA A 259 -0.11 4.94 -16.01
C ALA A 259 -0.37 3.62 -15.23
N PHE A 260 0.05 3.58 -13.97
CA PHE A 260 -0.33 2.53 -13.03
C PHE A 260 -1.00 3.14 -11.79
N SER A 261 -1.88 2.37 -11.15
CA SER A 261 -2.55 2.79 -9.94
C SER A 261 -1.71 2.47 -8.70
N ARG A 262 -1.63 3.42 -7.75
CA ARG A 262 -1.08 3.21 -6.41
C ARG A 262 -2.06 3.75 -5.38
N SER A 263 -2.35 2.98 -4.33
CA SER A 263 -3.28 3.41 -3.30
C SER A 263 -3.02 2.76 -1.96
N GLN A 264 -3.30 3.50 -0.91
CA GLN A 264 -3.25 3.00 0.45
C GLN A 264 -4.47 2.14 0.79
N CYS A 265 -5.60 2.35 0.18
CA CYS A 265 -6.88 1.70 0.47
C CYS A 265 -7.28 1.70 1.97
N GLY A 266 -6.41 2.11 2.87
CA GLY A 266 -6.63 2.13 4.31
C GLY A 266 -7.85 2.98 4.68
N GLY A 267 -8.60 2.55 5.71
CA GLY A 267 -9.81 3.23 6.16
C GLY A 267 -11.03 3.07 5.27
N ALA A 268 -10.91 2.46 4.09
CA ALA A 268 -12.03 2.26 3.20
C ALA A 268 -13.08 1.30 3.79
N PRO A 269 -14.37 1.60 3.66
CA PRO A 269 -15.45 0.71 4.10
C PRO A 269 -15.60 -0.46 3.11
N ALA A 270 -14.55 -1.30 3.02
CA ALA A 270 -14.45 -2.37 2.03
C ALA A 270 -13.66 -3.57 2.55
N ASP A 271 -13.74 -4.70 1.84
CA ASP A 271 -12.77 -5.78 1.96
C ASP A 271 -11.40 -5.28 1.49
N LEU A 272 -10.55 -4.91 2.46
CA LEU A 272 -9.25 -4.28 2.18
C LEU A 272 -8.29 -5.21 1.44
N LEU A 273 -8.33 -6.53 1.70
CA LEU A 273 -7.50 -7.46 0.95
C LEU A 273 -7.83 -7.42 -0.54
N THR A 274 -9.13 -7.43 -0.86
CA THR A 274 -9.60 -7.32 -2.25
C THR A 274 -9.29 -5.93 -2.83
N ALA A 275 -9.46 -4.84 -2.06
CA ALA A 275 -9.12 -3.48 -2.51
C ALA A 275 -7.64 -3.38 -2.92
N PHE A 276 -6.73 -3.86 -2.08
CA PHE A 276 -5.31 -3.90 -2.39
C PHE A 276 -4.97 -4.83 -3.56
N MET A 277 -5.74 -5.91 -3.78
CA MET A 277 -5.57 -6.75 -4.97
C MET A 277 -5.99 -6.04 -6.27
N LEU A 278 -6.88 -5.06 -6.22
CA LEU A 278 -7.37 -4.33 -7.39
C LEU A 278 -6.41 -3.26 -7.90
N VAL A 279 -5.59 -2.63 -7.04
CA VAL A 279 -4.64 -1.59 -7.44
C VAL A 279 -3.30 -2.19 -7.84
N ASP A 280 -2.56 -1.57 -8.79
CA ASP A 280 -1.29 -2.14 -9.29
C ASP A 280 -0.20 -2.17 -8.22
N VAL A 281 -0.12 -1.11 -7.40
CA VAL A 281 0.85 -0.99 -6.32
C VAL A 281 0.12 -0.72 -5.02
N PRO A 282 -0.09 -1.75 -4.18
CA PRO A 282 -0.61 -1.58 -2.83
C PRO A 282 0.36 -0.77 -1.97
N GLU A 283 -0.17 0.20 -1.23
CA GLU A 283 0.60 1.03 -0.31
C GLU A 283 0.06 0.92 1.12
N THR A 284 0.94 0.74 2.09
CA THR A 284 0.64 0.90 3.51
C THR A 284 1.10 2.25 4.02
N GLU A 285 0.81 2.55 5.27
CA GLU A 285 1.19 3.79 5.94
C GLU A 285 1.76 3.48 7.32
N ALA A 286 2.79 4.20 7.73
CA ALA A 286 3.51 3.94 8.97
C ALA A 286 3.28 5.00 10.04
N ILE A 287 2.03 5.39 10.27
CA ILE A 287 1.64 6.28 11.36
C ILE A 287 0.35 5.84 12.01
N LEU A 288 -0.67 5.58 11.21
CA LEU A 288 -1.98 5.17 11.70
C LEU A 288 -2.01 3.68 11.99
N TYR A 289 -1.11 2.91 11.37
CA TYR A 289 -1.07 1.47 11.45
C TYR A 289 0.18 0.95 12.15
N GLU A 290 0.01 -0.12 12.89
CA GLU A 290 1.15 -0.92 13.33
C GLU A 290 1.88 -1.52 12.11
N PRO A 291 3.21 -1.69 12.13
CA PRO A 291 3.96 -2.21 10.97
C PRO A 291 3.44 -3.56 10.44
N ASN A 292 2.88 -4.42 11.29
CA ASN A 292 2.31 -5.70 10.89
C ASN A 292 1.07 -5.55 10.00
N TYR A 293 0.38 -4.41 10.01
CA TYR A 293 -0.69 -4.11 9.07
C TYR A 293 -0.20 -4.21 7.62
N GLY A 294 1.07 -3.86 7.36
CA GLY A 294 1.72 -4.01 6.05
C GLY A 294 1.63 -5.43 5.46
N ARG A 295 1.38 -6.46 6.28
CA ARG A 295 1.14 -7.82 5.81
C ARG A 295 -0.15 -7.98 5.02
N ILE A 296 -1.15 -7.09 5.19
CA ILE A 296 -2.38 -7.13 4.40
C ILE A 296 -2.09 -6.72 2.95
N PRO A 297 -1.56 -5.50 2.65
CA PRO A 297 -1.18 -5.15 1.28
C PRO A 297 -0.09 -6.08 0.70
N ALA A 298 0.85 -6.58 1.52
CA ALA A 298 1.86 -7.53 1.06
C ALA A 298 1.26 -8.89 0.65
N SER A 299 0.28 -9.40 1.41
CA SER A 299 -0.47 -10.60 1.03
C SER A 299 -1.28 -10.36 -0.24
N ALA A 300 -1.97 -9.23 -0.34
CA ALA A 300 -2.74 -8.85 -1.52
C ALA A 300 -1.87 -8.77 -2.78
N ALA A 301 -0.69 -8.15 -2.67
CA ALA A 301 0.28 -8.08 -3.77
C ALA A 301 0.73 -9.49 -4.20
N ALA A 302 1.13 -10.34 -3.25
CA ALA A 302 1.56 -11.70 -3.54
C ALA A 302 0.44 -12.53 -4.20
N LEU A 303 -0.80 -12.44 -3.70
CA LEU A 303 -1.98 -13.10 -4.28
C LEU A 303 -2.28 -12.61 -5.70
N ALA A 304 -2.12 -11.32 -5.95
CA ALA A 304 -2.35 -10.72 -7.27
C ALA A 304 -1.15 -10.82 -8.24
N GLY A 305 -0.06 -11.49 -7.84
CA GLY A 305 1.16 -11.62 -8.67
C GLY A 305 1.91 -10.31 -8.87
N LYS A 306 1.88 -9.41 -7.88
CA LYS A 306 2.53 -8.10 -7.91
C LYS A 306 3.79 -8.10 -7.04
N ASP A 307 4.85 -7.45 -7.52
CA ASP A 307 6.15 -7.49 -6.85
C ASP A 307 6.42 -6.29 -5.94
N VAL A 308 5.70 -5.18 -6.12
CA VAL A 308 5.96 -3.93 -5.40
C VAL A 308 4.88 -3.66 -4.36
N VAL A 309 5.33 -3.44 -3.12
CA VAL A 309 4.51 -2.99 -2.00
C VAL A 309 5.16 -1.75 -1.42
N THR A 310 4.49 -0.61 -1.54
CA THR A 310 4.99 0.67 -1.03
C THR A 310 4.54 0.93 0.40
N SER A 311 5.20 1.85 1.06
CA SER A 311 4.72 2.45 2.31
C SER A 311 4.98 3.95 2.29
N GLU A 312 3.96 4.73 2.60
CA GLU A 312 4.14 6.07 3.10
C GLU A 312 4.87 5.98 4.44
N THR A 313 6.00 6.67 4.56
CA THR A 313 6.90 6.40 5.67
C THR A 313 7.41 7.69 6.28
N PHE A 314 7.54 7.69 7.62
CA PHE A 314 8.02 8.78 8.45
C PHE A 314 7.01 9.93 8.65
N THR A 315 5.75 9.71 8.33
CA THR A 315 4.67 10.66 8.64
C THR A 315 4.55 10.83 10.14
N CYS A 316 4.50 12.07 10.63
CA CYS A 316 4.36 12.39 12.07
C CYS A 316 5.26 11.55 12.98
N LEU A 317 6.52 11.37 12.61
CA LEU A 317 7.48 10.45 13.24
C LEU A 317 7.43 10.48 14.78
N TYR A 318 7.35 11.68 15.36
CA TYR A 318 7.30 11.91 16.82
C TYR A 318 5.97 12.50 17.30
N GLY A 319 4.93 12.45 16.48
CA GLY A 319 3.58 12.85 16.83
C GLY A 319 3.02 14.02 16.05
N TRP A 320 1.75 14.25 16.29
CA TRP A 320 0.98 15.31 15.66
C TRP A 320 1.11 16.63 16.41
N ARG A 321 1.09 17.72 15.66
CA ARG A 321 0.88 19.03 16.22
C ARG A 321 -0.42 19.64 15.69
N LYS A 322 -1.07 20.46 16.53
CA LYS A 322 -2.23 21.24 16.10
C LYS A 322 -1.87 22.11 14.89
N TRP A 323 -2.78 22.25 13.96
CA TRP A 323 -2.65 23.04 12.74
C TRP A 323 -1.80 24.29 12.90
N GLY A 324 -0.79 24.45 12.07
CA GLY A 324 -0.06 25.71 11.90
C GLY A 324 1.33 25.80 12.53
N GLY A 325 1.99 24.68 12.81
CA GLY A 325 3.37 24.68 13.29
C GLY A 325 4.12 23.41 12.93
N LYS A 326 5.43 23.39 13.20
CA LYS A 326 6.25 22.19 13.09
C LYS A 326 5.73 21.09 14.01
N GLY A 327 5.79 19.84 13.57
CA GLY A 327 5.59 18.67 14.41
C GLY A 327 6.61 18.61 15.56
N PRO A 328 6.36 17.79 16.60
CA PRO A 328 7.37 17.57 17.62
C PRO A 328 8.66 17.06 17.01
N TYR A 329 9.80 17.68 17.34
CA TYR A 329 11.14 17.35 16.84
C TYR A 329 11.27 17.33 15.31
N GLN A 330 10.36 17.97 14.57
CA GLN A 330 10.52 18.21 13.14
C GLN A 330 11.75 19.10 12.93
N ASP A 331 12.64 18.75 12.00
CA ASP A 331 14.00 19.26 11.79
C ASP A 331 15.02 18.83 12.86
N GLU A 332 14.72 17.81 13.66
CA GLU A 332 15.63 17.18 14.61
C GLU A 332 15.60 15.64 14.50
N GLU A 333 15.04 15.12 13.42
CA GLU A 333 14.78 13.68 13.24
C GLU A 333 16.08 12.87 13.29
N GLN A 334 16.00 11.72 13.97
CA GLN A 334 17.12 10.79 14.09
C GLN A 334 17.00 9.65 13.08
N VAL A 335 18.04 9.44 12.29
CA VAL A 335 18.07 8.35 11.28
C VAL A 335 17.92 6.98 11.92
N ALA A 336 18.43 6.79 13.14
CA ALA A 336 18.28 5.54 13.86
C ALA A 336 16.80 5.20 14.18
N ASP A 337 16.00 6.21 14.56
CA ASP A 337 14.57 6.05 14.80
C ASP A 337 13.82 5.74 13.49
N MET A 338 14.16 6.45 12.40
CA MET A 338 13.60 6.19 11.07
C MET A 338 13.96 4.79 10.58
N ARG A 339 15.19 4.33 10.84
CA ARG A 339 15.63 2.97 10.47
C ARG A 339 14.81 1.89 11.16
N LEU A 340 14.49 2.03 12.45
CA LEU A 340 13.64 1.07 13.14
C LEU A 340 12.27 0.92 12.47
N ILE A 341 11.68 2.02 12.01
CA ILE A 341 10.40 1.98 11.27
C ILE A 341 10.57 1.29 9.92
N ALA A 342 11.55 1.71 9.12
CA ALA A 342 11.79 1.12 7.82
C ALA A 342 12.04 -0.41 7.93
N ASP A 343 12.83 -0.83 8.92
CA ASP A 343 13.13 -2.24 9.16
C ASP A 343 11.89 -3.02 9.60
N ALA A 344 11.02 -2.43 10.44
CA ALA A 344 9.74 -3.03 10.82
C ALA A 344 8.83 -3.21 9.60
N LEU A 345 8.78 -2.24 8.70
CA LEU A 345 8.00 -2.33 7.46
C LEU A 345 8.55 -3.40 6.52
N PHE A 346 9.87 -3.45 6.31
CA PHE A 346 10.50 -4.50 5.48
C PHE A 346 10.22 -5.91 6.03
N ALA A 347 10.27 -6.09 7.35
CA ALA A 347 9.96 -7.37 8.00
C ALA A 347 8.46 -7.73 7.97
N ASN A 348 7.61 -6.83 7.49
CA ASN A 348 6.18 -7.04 7.29
C ASN A 348 5.73 -6.92 5.83
N GLY A 349 6.69 -7.02 4.88
CA GLY A 349 6.42 -7.23 3.47
C GLY A 349 6.47 -5.99 2.58
N THR A 350 6.66 -4.79 3.14
CA THR A 350 7.00 -3.60 2.35
C THR A 350 8.33 -3.80 1.65
N ASN A 351 8.45 -3.34 0.41
CA ASN A 351 9.71 -3.41 -0.35
C ASN A 351 9.99 -2.15 -1.19
N GLN A 352 9.28 -1.06 -0.91
CA GLN A 352 9.49 0.25 -1.51
C GLN A 352 9.08 1.33 -0.52
N ILE A 353 10.01 2.21 -0.19
CA ILE A 353 9.78 3.32 0.75
C ILE A 353 9.40 4.58 -0.04
N ILE A 354 8.34 5.24 0.41
CA ILE A 354 7.93 6.56 -0.03
C ILE A 354 8.11 7.51 1.16
N TRP A 355 9.10 8.38 1.10
CA TRP A 355 9.32 9.39 2.12
C TRP A 355 8.16 10.39 2.15
N HIS A 356 7.72 10.70 3.32
CA HIS A 356 6.72 11.74 3.56
C HIS A 356 7.37 12.89 4.34
N GLY A 357 7.93 13.98 3.73
CA GLY A 357 8.34 14.07 2.34
C GLY A 357 9.13 15.36 2.14
N MET A 358 9.34 15.80 0.91
CA MET A 358 10.13 16.97 0.55
C MET A 358 9.24 18.16 0.22
N PRO A 359 9.32 19.31 0.93
CA PRO A 359 8.64 20.53 0.50
C PRO A 359 9.36 21.16 -0.68
N TYR A 360 8.60 21.71 -1.64
CA TYR A 360 9.14 22.55 -2.69
C TYR A 360 9.75 23.82 -2.09
N ASN A 361 10.98 24.14 -2.48
CA ASN A 361 11.71 25.32 -2.02
C ASN A 361 12.52 25.97 -3.13
N LYS A 362 12.72 27.29 -3.00
CA LYS A 362 13.54 28.06 -3.93
C LYS A 362 15.02 27.75 -3.74
N LYS A 363 15.75 27.64 -4.86
CA LYS A 363 17.19 27.48 -4.86
C LYS A 363 17.87 28.63 -4.12
N GLY A 364 18.77 28.29 -3.21
CA GLY A 364 19.59 29.28 -2.50
C GLY A 364 18.92 29.91 -1.26
N ASN A 365 17.66 29.60 -0.95
CA ASN A 365 17.11 29.86 0.37
C ASN A 365 17.72 28.87 1.36
N GLY A 366 18.69 29.33 2.14
CA GLY A 366 19.40 28.51 3.13
C GLY A 366 18.57 28.12 4.34
N LYS A 367 17.30 28.45 4.35
CA LYS A 367 16.29 27.98 5.29
C LYS A 367 15.03 27.62 4.50
N ASN A 368 14.58 26.44 4.77
CA ASN A 368 13.37 25.91 4.21
C ASN A 368 12.19 26.50 5.00
N ASP A 369 11.55 27.50 4.45
CA ASP A 369 10.39 28.13 5.09
C ASP A 369 9.11 27.32 4.91
N ASN A 370 9.11 26.37 3.97
CA ASN A 370 7.99 25.51 3.66
C ASN A 370 8.10 24.18 4.42
N HIS A 371 7.15 23.91 5.29
CA HIS A 371 7.05 22.64 6.02
C HIS A 371 5.65 22.07 5.87
N PHE A 372 5.58 20.79 5.53
CA PHE A 372 4.33 20.07 5.69
C PHE A 372 4.27 19.54 7.12
N TYR A 373 3.22 19.89 7.86
CA TYR A 373 3.11 19.65 9.32
C TYR A 373 3.25 18.19 9.74
N ALA A 374 2.92 17.26 8.84
CA ALA A 374 2.96 15.82 9.08
C ALA A 374 4.27 15.16 8.58
N SER A 375 5.11 15.89 7.86
CA SER A 375 6.30 15.31 7.23
C SER A 375 7.55 15.38 8.10
N VAL A 376 8.45 14.40 7.95
CA VAL A 376 9.87 14.64 8.16
C VAL A 376 10.35 15.61 7.09
N HIS A 377 11.34 16.42 7.41
CA HIS A 377 11.82 17.45 6.52
C HIS A 377 12.95 16.94 5.62
N VAL A 378 12.62 16.50 4.40
CA VAL A 378 13.61 16.11 3.38
C VAL A 378 14.04 17.33 2.58
N GLY A 379 15.33 17.59 2.53
CA GLY A 379 15.87 18.73 1.77
C GLY A 379 17.36 18.97 2.00
N PRO A 380 17.98 19.92 1.27
CA PRO A 380 19.38 20.25 1.43
C PRO A 380 19.76 20.78 2.82
N ASP A 381 18.79 21.25 3.57
CA ASP A 381 18.88 21.73 4.94
C ASP A 381 18.34 20.74 5.99
N ALA A 382 17.97 19.51 5.57
CA ALA A 382 17.52 18.46 6.49
C ALA A 382 18.55 18.22 7.60
N TYR A 383 18.07 18.07 8.83
CA TYR A 383 18.91 17.81 10.00
C TYR A 383 19.80 16.57 9.83
N PHE A 384 19.25 15.56 9.18
CA PHE A 384 19.90 14.26 8.91
C PHE A 384 20.58 14.15 7.53
N LYS A 385 20.77 15.26 6.79
CA LYS A 385 21.28 15.27 5.41
C LYS A 385 22.59 14.50 5.23
N ASP A 386 23.50 14.57 6.21
CA ASP A 386 24.81 13.91 6.13
C ASP A 386 24.76 12.38 6.19
N GLN A 387 23.61 11.81 6.59
CA GLN A 387 23.36 10.37 6.60
C GLN A 387 22.30 9.94 5.57
N LEU A 388 21.64 10.89 4.91
CA LEU A 388 20.49 10.63 4.05
C LEU A 388 20.82 9.68 2.89
N LYS A 389 21.91 9.96 2.17
CA LYS A 389 22.32 9.13 1.04
C LYS A 389 22.64 7.70 1.47
N ASP A 390 23.40 7.52 2.52
CA ASP A 390 23.79 6.19 3.02
C ASP A 390 22.55 5.41 3.50
N PHE A 391 21.58 6.10 4.11
CA PHE A 391 20.33 5.50 4.54
C PHE A 391 19.44 5.12 3.35
N ASN A 392 19.35 5.97 2.31
CA ASN A 392 18.64 5.63 1.08
C ASN A 392 19.31 4.45 0.34
N ASP A 393 20.63 4.39 0.31
CA ASP A 393 21.38 3.27 -0.27
C ASP A 393 21.15 1.96 0.52
N TYR A 394 21.03 2.05 1.85
CA TYR A 394 20.65 0.93 2.70
C TYR A 394 19.24 0.42 2.36
N MET A 395 18.24 1.31 2.34
CA MET A 395 16.86 0.94 2.01
C MET A 395 16.77 0.37 0.60
N THR A 396 17.53 0.90 -0.34
CA THR A 396 17.64 0.37 -1.71
C THR A 396 18.12 -1.09 -1.71
N ARG A 397 19.20 -1.38 -0.97
CA ARG A 397 19.71 -2.76 -0.88
C ARG A 397 18.69 -3.72 -0.29
N VAL A 398 18.02 -3.33 0.81
CA VAL A 398 16.97 -4.17 1.40
C VAL A 398 15.83 -4.39 0.40
N SER A 399 15.34 -3.31 -0.24
CA SER A 399 14.28 -3.39 -1.26
C SER A 399 14.64 -4.35 -2.39
N GLN A 400 15.87 -4.30 -2.89
CA GLN A 400 16.34 -5.19 -3.95
C GLN A 400 16.31 -6.67 -3.55
N TYR A 401 16.69 -6.98 -2.30
CA TYR A 401 16.59 -8.35 -1.79
C TYR A 401 15.14 -8.76 -1.55
N MET A 402 14.31 -7.87 -1.04
CA MET A 402 12.89 -8.14 -0.76
C MET A 402 12.01 -8.18 -2.03
N ARG A 403 12.61 -8.04 -3.20
CA ARG A 403 11.96 -8.23 -4.53
C ARG A 403 12.50 -9.43 -5.31
N LYS A 404 13.49 -10.18 -4.77
CA LYS A 404 14.03 -11.36 -5.46
C LYS A 404 13.00 -12.49 -5.49
N GLY A 405 12.87 -13.12 -6.63
CA GLY A 405 11.96 -14.26 -6.82
C GLY A 405 10.51 -13.94 -6.40
N LYS A 406 9.88 -14.83 -5.65
CA LYS A 406 8.51 -14.71 -5.16
C LYS A 406 8.44 -14.62 -3.64
N VAL A 407 7.31 -14.18 -3.10
CA VAL A 407 7.04 -14.24 -1.66
C VAL A 407 7.02 -15.70 -1.21
N TYR A 408 7.80 -16.03 -0.19
CA TYR A 408 7.69 -17.32 0.47
C TYR A 408 6.34 -17.44 1.18
N SER A 409 5.69 -18.57 1.06
CA SER A 409 4.40 -18.82 1.70
C SER A 409 4.35 -20.25 2.22
N ASP A 410 3.83 -20.42 3.40
CA ASP A 410 3.68 -21.72 4.06
C ASP A 410 2.25 -22.00 4.52
N VAL A 411 1.57 -21.03 5.11
CA VAL A 411 0.21 -21.13 5.64
C VAL A 411 -0.65 -20.01 5.10
N ALA A 412 -1.85 -20.35 4.61
CA ALA A 412 -2.90 -19.37 4.36
C ALA A 412 -3.62 -19.04 5.69
N LEU A 413 -3.84 -17.77 5.98
CA LEU A 413 -4.51 -17.31 7.20
C LEU A 413 -5.73 -16.47 6.82
N TYR A 414 -6.90 -16.88 7.29
CA TYR A 414 -8.14 -16.16 7.00
C TYR A 414 -8.15 -14.79 7.69
N LEU A 415 -8.33 -13.72 6.92
CA LEU A 415 -8.39 -12.35 7.44
C LEU A 415 -9.72 -12.14 8.18
N PRO A 416 -9.71 -11.70 9.46
CA PRO A 416 -10.93 -11.58 10.28
C PRO A 416 -11.72 -10.30 9.96
N LEU A 417 -12.12 -10.13 8.69
CA LEU A 417 -12.89 -8.98 8.24
C LEU A 417 -14.29 -8.96 8.87
N GLU A 418 -14.93 -10.11 8.94
CA GLU A 418 -16.25 -10.26 9.55
C GLU A 418 -16.20 -9.93 11.05
N ASP A 419 -15.14 -10.32 11.75
CA ASP A 419 -14.94 -9.98 13.16
C ASP A 419 -14.90 -8.46 13.34
N SER A 420 -14.18 -7.75 12.46
CA SER A 420 -14.08 -6.31 12.53
C SER A 420 -15.42 -5.62 12.29
N TRP A 421 -16.23 -6.11 11.35
CA TRP A 421 -17.55 -5.54 11.07
C TRP A 421 -18.63 -5.93 12.07
N MET A 422 -18.45 -7.02 12.82
CA MET A 422 -19.36 -7.48 13.86
C MET A 422 -19.01 -7.02 15.27
N GLY A 423 -17.75 -6.61 15.49
CA GLY A 423 -17.25 -6.26 16.82
C GLY A 423 -17.30 -4.77 17.17
N VAL A 424 -17.76 -3.93 16.27
CA VAL A 424 -17.51 -2.50 16.37
C VAL A 424 -18.56 -1.74 17.17
N GLU A 425 -18.26 -1.47 18.42
CA GLU A 425 -18.66 -0.23 19.06
C GLU A 425 -17.55 0.80 18.81
N TYR A 426 -17.76 1.75 17.88
CA TYR A 426 -16.88 2.90 17.79
C TYR A 426 -17.04 3.77 19.05
N PRO A 427 -15.99 4.02 19.81
CA PRO A 427 -16.06 5.07 20.83
C PRO A 427 -16.49 6.38 20.15
N ASP A 428 -17.41 7.12 20.77
CA ASP A 428 -17.92 8.39 20.22
C ASP A 428 -16.79 9.38 19.82
N SER A 429 -15.65 9.31 20.52
CA SER A 429 -14.46 10.12 20.25
C SER A 429 -13.69 9.72 18.98
N LEU A 430 -13.94 8.55 18.43
CA LEU A 430 -13.25 7.98 17.26
C LEU A 430 -14.17 7.77 16.06
N GLN A 431 -15.36 8.36 16.10
CA GLN A 431 -16.35 8.23 15.03
C GLN A 431 -16.02 9.10 13.83
N MET A 432 -14.83 8.90 13.27
CA MET A 432 -14.46 9.49 11.99
C MET A 432 -14.67 8.43 10.90
N PRO A 433 -15.46 8.72 9.87
CA PRO A 433 -15.76 7.75 8.82
C PRO A 433 -14.52 7.19 8.10
N TRP A 434 -13.46 7.98 7.99
CA TRP A 434 -12.22 7.57 7.35
C TRP A 434 -11.42 6.52 8.15
N VAL A 435 -11.73 6.27 9.42
CA VAL A 435 -11.11 5.20 10.24
C VAL A 435 -11.85 3.86 10.16
N TRP A 436 -12.90 3.73 9.35
CA TRP A 436 -13.61 2.44 9.22
C TRP A 436 -12.59 1.32 8.94
N GLY A 437 -12.60 0.45 8.15
CA GLY A 437 -11.69 -0.68 7.98
C GLY A 437 -10.26 -0.50 8.54
N GLU A 438 -9.70 0.70 8.48
CA GLU A 438 -8.41 1.05 9.05
C GLU A 438 -8.35 0.79 10.54
N TYR A 439 -9.28 1.37 11.28
CA TYR A 439 -9.32 1.25 12.72
C TYR A 439 -9.55 -0.19 13.15
N GLU A 440 -10.43 -0.87 12.47
CA GLU A 440 -10.85 -2.24 12.77
C GLU A 440 -9.75 -3.27 12.52
N LEU A 441 -8.97 -3.11 11.45
CA LEU A 441 -7.90 -4.04 11.07
C LEU A 441 -6.51 -3.63 11.58
N ARG A 442 -6.37 -2.48 12.22
CA ARG A 442 -5.09 -1.95 12.69
C ARG A 442 -4.33 -2.92 13.61
N TYR A 443 -5.04 -3.64 14.47
CA TYR A 443 -4.50 -4.54 15.45
C TYR A 443 -4.71 -6.01 15.12
N VAL A 444 -4.84 -6.34 13.84
CA VAL A 444 -4.96 -7.72 13.39
C VAL A 444 -3.56 -8.34 13.26
N PHE A 445 -3.31 -9.37 14.06
CA PHE A 445 -2.03 -10.07 14.11
C PHE A 445 -2.24 -11.56 13.79
N ALA A 446 -1.21 -12.18 13.20
CA ALA A 446 -1.18 -13.64 13.11
C ALA A 446 -1.15 -14.23 14.53
N PRO A 447 -1.91 -15.30 14.81
CA PRO A 447 -1.95 -15.91 16.12
C PRO A 447 -0.61 -16.56 16.50
N ASP A 448 -0.30 -16.56 17.80
CA ASP A 448 0.98 -17.04 18.36
C ASP A 448 1.32 -18.49 17.98
N TYR A 449 0.30 -19.34 17.77
CA TYR A 449 0.53 -20.71 17.34
C TYR A 449 1.12 -20.83 15.93
N LEU A 450 1.12 -19.73 15.14
CA LEU A 450 1.80 -19.61 13.86
C LEU A 450 3.16 -18.90 13.96
N ALA A 451 3.69 -18.67 15.16
CA ALA A 451 5.01 -18.07 15.31
C ALA A 451 6.08 -18.82 14.50
N GLY A 452 6.90 -18.07 13.77
CA GLY A 452 7.96 -18.61 12.90
C GLY A 452 7.51 -19.07 11.52
N TYR A 453 6.21 -19.18 11.26
CA TYR A 453 5.66 -19.27 9.90
C TYR A 453 5.57 -17.87 9.26
N GLN A 454 5.42 -17.85 7.93
CA GLN A 454 5.09 -16.63 7.20
C GLN A 454 3.68 -16.76 6.60
N PRO A 455 2.63 -16.63 7.42
CA PRO A 455 1.28 -16.72 6.89
C PRO A 455 0.98 -15.53 5.99
N LEU A 456 0.22 -15.79 4.91
CA LEU A 456 -0.38 -14.76 4.08
C LEU A 456 -1.89 -14.72 4.32
N TRP A 457 -2.41 -13.50 4.42
CA TRP A 457 -3.85 -13.28 4.57
C TRP A 457 -4.60 -13.70 3.32
N VAL A 458 -5.73 -14.39 3.52
CA VAL A 458 -6.68 -14.78 2.48
C VAL A 458 -8.10 -14.44 2.91
N ASN A 459 -9.02 -14.30 1.95
CA ASN A 459 -10.43 -14.03 2.20
C ASN A 459 -11.33 -15.03 1.44
N ALA A 460 -12.64 -14.89 1.56
CA ALA A 460 -13.63 -15.72 0.88
C ALA A 460 -13.45 -15.75 -0.64
N LYS A 461 -13.12 -14.61 -1.26
CA LYS A 461 -12.87 -14.49 -2.69
C LYS A 461 -11.67 -15.35 -3.12
N VAL A 462 -10.54 -15.21 -2.45
CA VAL A 462 -9.34 -16.02 -2.70
C VAL A 462 -9.65 -17.51 -2.55
N LEU A 463 -10.34 -17.92 -1.48
CA LEU A 463 -10.72 -19.31 -1.26
C LEU A 463 -11.66 -19.85 -2.33
N SER A 464 -12.53 -19.01 -2.91
CA SER A 464 -13.45 -19.44 -3.98
C SER A 464 -12.73 -19.78 -5.28
N GLU A 465 -11.60 -19.12 -5.55
CA GLU A 465 -10.80 -19.30 -6.76
C GLU A 465 -9.64 -20.30 -6.55
N ALA A 466 -9.29 -20.59 -5.30
CA ALA A 466 -8.23 -21.53 -4.94
C ALA A 466 -8.61 -23.00 -5.18
N SER A 467 -7.60 -23.84 -5.39
CA SER A 467 -7.74 -25.29 -5.51
C SER A 467 -6.73 -26.00 -4.63
N PHE A 468 -7.11 -27.20 -4.13
CA PHE A 468 -6.17 -28.07 -3.40
C PHE A 468 -5.72 -29.20 -4.33
N ASN A 469 -4.43 -29.20 -4.66
CA ASN A 469 -3.83 -30.17 -5.57
C ASN A 469 -2.41 -30.51 -5.09
N GLU A 470 -2.00 -31.78 -5.25
CA GLU A 470 -0.63 -32.23 -4.93
C GLU A 470 -0.21 -31.89 -3.49
N GLY A 471 -1.17 -31.96 -2.55
CA GLY A 471 -0.91 -31.71 -1.13
C GLY A 471 -0.78 -30.24 -0.74
N THR A 472 -1.10 -29.30 -1.62
CA THR A 472 -1.04 -27.86 -1.35
C THR A 472 -2.27 -27.12 -1.83
N LEU A 473 -2.65 -26.05 -1.10
CA LEU A 473 -3.62 -25.06 -1.56
C LEU A 473 -2.92 -24.12 -2.52
N LYS A 474 -3.39 -24.07 -3.77
CA LYS A 474 -2.80 -23.24 -4.84
C LYS A 474 -3.71 -22.06 -5.16
N TYR A 475 -3.08 -20.89 -5.24
CA TYR A 475 -3.67 -19.66 -5.76
C TYR A 475 -2.61 -18.87 -6.54
N GLY A 476 -2.80 -18.70 -7.86
CA GLY A 476 -1.76 -18.16 -8.72
C GLY A 476 -0.45 -18.96 -8.60
N GLU A 477 0.65 -18.30 -8.29
CA GLU A 477 1.96 -18.94 -8.06
C GLU A 477 2.22 -19.35 -6.61
N LEU A 478 1.29 -19.03 -5.70
CA LEU A 478 1.41 -19.36 -4.28
C LEU A 478 0.91 -20.78 -4.00
N ALA A 479 1.58 -21.41 -3.02
CA ALA A 479 1.23 -22.74 -2.54
C ALA A 479 1.31 -22.77 -1.00
N PHE A 480 0.23 -23.18 -0.36
CA PHE A 480 0.12 -23.24 1.10
C PHE A 480 -0.07 -24.68 1.55
N SER A 481 0.58 -25.07 2.63
CA SER A 481 0.46 -26.41 3.22
C SER A 481 -0.80 -26.59 4.06
N ALA A 482 -1.38 -25.50 4.55
CA ALA A 482 -2.59 -25.51 5.36
C ALA A 482 -3.33 -24.17 5.27
N LEU A 483 -4.59 -24.18 5.70
CA LEU A 483 -5.40 -22.98 5.97
C LEU A 483 -5.64 -22.87 7.48
N ALA A 484 -5.32 -21.72 8.06
CA ALA A 484 -5.70 -21.37 9.42
C ALA A 484 -6.90 -20.41 9.43
N VAL A 485 -7.90 -20.71 10.25
CA VAL A 485 -9.12 -19.90 10.44
C VAL A 485 -9.28 -19.70 11.95
N ASP A 486 -9.04 -18.46 12.40
CA ASP A 486 -9.11 -18.07 13.80
C ASP A 486 -9.99 -16.82 13.94
N VAL A 487 -11.27 -16.99 13.69
CA VAL A 487 -12.26 -15.91 13.65
C VAL A 487 -13.47 -16.25 14.52
N GLU A 488 -14.12 -15.24 15.08
CA GLU A 488 -15.38 -15.39 15.80
C GLU A 488 -16.57 -15.41 14.84
N TRP A 489 -16.47 -14.67 13.75
CA TRP A 489 -17.51 -14.56 12.74
C TRP A 489 -16.97 -15.01 11.38
N LEU A 490 -17.78 -15.78 10.66
CA LEU A 490 -17.40 -16.30 9.35
C LEU A 490 -18.60 -16.26 8.40
N ASP A 491 -18.43 -15.64 7.25
CA ASP A 491 -19.48 -15.64 6.22
C ASP A 491 -19.76 -17.06 5.71
N ILE A 492 -21.02 -17.35 5.40
CA ILE A 492 -21.42 -18.67 4.90
C ILE A 492 -20.76 -19.03 3.56
N ALA A 493 -20.50 -18.02 2.70
CA ALA A 493 -19.81 -18.27 1.44
C ALA A 493 -18.35 -18.70 1.68
N ALA A 494 -17.67 -18.08 2.65
CA ALA A 494 -16.33 -18.51 3.08
C ALA A 494 -16.36 -19.95 3.64
N LEU A 495 -17.32 -20.25 4.54
CA LEU A 495 -17.45 -21.58 5.12
C LEU A 495 -17.68 -22.66 4.05
N ARG A 496 -18.50 -22.39 3.02
CA ARG A 496 -18.70 -23.31 1.89
C ARG A 496 -17.39 -23.63 1.17
N GLN A 497 -16.54 -22.62 0.94
CA GLN A 497 -15.24 -22.83 0.27
C GLN A 497 -14.27 -23.59 1.17
N ILE A 498 -14.23 -23.29 2.46
CA ILE A 498 -13.42 -24.04 3.43
C ILE A 498 -13.81 -25.52 3.45
N VAL A 499 -15.13 -25.82 3.52
CA VAL A 499 -15.64 -27.21 3.46
C VAL A 499 -15.27 -27.89 2.15
N ARG A 500 -15.41 -27.20 1.01
CA ARG A 500 -15.02 -27.75 -0.30
C ARG A 500 -13.55 -28.13 -0.31
N LEU A 501 -12.66 -27.19 0.04
CA LEU A 501 -11.22 -27.41 0.04
C LEU A 501 -10.78 -28.48 1.06
N ALA A 502 -11.42 -28.51 2.23
CA ALA A 502 -11.14 -29.53 3.24
C ALA A 502 -11.55 -30.94 2.77
N LYS A 503 -12.68 -31.08 2.04
CA LYS A 503 -13.09 -32.33 1.41
C LYS A 503 -12.12 -32.78 0.31
N ASP A 504 -11.46 -31.84 -0.38
CA ASP A 504 -10.41 -32.14 -1.34
C ASP A 504 -9.08 -32.53 -0.65
N GLY A 505 -9.01 -32.44 0.69
CA GLY A 505 -7.86 -32.89 1.49
C GLY A 505 -7.03 -31.77 2.11
N LEU A 506 -7.39 -30.48 1.95
CA LEU A 506 -6.66 -29.37 2.56
C LEU A 506 -6.64 -29.52 4.09
N PRO A 507 -5.46 -29.48 4.74
CA PRO A 507 -5.36 -29.34 6.18
C PRO A 507 -5.92 -27.99 6.65
N VAL A 508 -6.87 -28.02 7.59
CA VAL A 508 -7.51 -26.83 8.12
C VAL A 508 -7.37 -26.76 9.63
N ILE A 509 -6.81 -25.65 10.11
CA ILE A 509 -6.80 -25.29 11.53
C ILE A 509 -8.05 -24.42 11.77
N MET A 510 -9.06 -24.98 12.43
CA MET A 510 -10.27 -24.28 12.81
C MET A 510 -10.17 -23.94 14.31
N ALA A 511 -9.46 -22.86 14.64
CA ALA A 511 -9.04 -22.55 16.01
C ALA A 511 -10.24 -22.26 16.96
N ARG A 512 -11.33 -21.72 16.41
CA ARG A 512 -12.58 -21.44 17.14
C ARG A 512 -13.79 -21.93 16.36
N GLU A 513 -14.91 -22.08 17.06
CA GLU A 513 -16.22 -22.27 16.44
C GLU A 513 -16.78 -20.89 16.03
N PRO A 514 -16.90 -20.60 14.72
CA PRO A 514 -17.38 -19.32 14.26
C PRO A 514 -18.90 -19.24 14.30
N LYS A 515 -19.41 -18.02 14.40
CA LYS A 515 -20.81 -17.67 14.22
C LYS A 515 -21.03 -17.10 12.81
N GLN A 516 -22.21 -17.24 12.27
CA GLN A 516 -22.57 -16.60 11.01
C GLN A 516 -22.94 -15.13 11.26
N PRO A 517 -22.32 -14.14 10.56
CA PRO A 517 -22.73 -12.74 10.61
C PRO A 517 -23.94 -12.48 9.70
N GLY A 518 -24.50 -11.26 9.80
CA GLY A 518 -25.62 -10.79 9.00
C GLY A 518 -26.99 -11.17 9.58
N LYS A 519 -28.02 -10.40 9.22
CA LYS A 519 -29.35 -10.55 9.81
C LYS A 519 -30.04 -11.87 9.45
N ASN A 520 -29.76 -12.37 8.24
CA ASN A 520 -30.37 -13.61 7.76
C ASN A 520 -29.48 -14.81 8.02
N LYS A 521 -29.72 -15.54 9.09
CA LYS A 521 -28.98 -16.76 9.42
C LYS A 521 -29.46 -17.94 8.58
N SER A 522 -28.53 -18.75 8.10
CA SER A 522 -28.82 -19.96 7.32
C SER A 522 -28.74 -21.22 8.20
N GLU A 523 -29.73 -22.06 8.14
CA GLU A 523 -29.68 -23.38 8.78
C GLU A 523 -28.56 -24.28 8.24
N GLU A 524 -28.08 -23.96 7.03
CA GLU A 524 -26.96 -24.65 6.39
C GLU A 524 -25.63 -24.44 7.15
N PHE A 525 -25.45 -23.27 7.80
CA PHE A 525 -24.17 -22.91 8.44
C PHE A 525 -23.75 -23.95 9.48
N GLY A 526 -24.63 -24.27 10.44
CA GLY A 526 -24.35 -25.28 11.47
C GLY A 526 -24.12 -26.68 10.89
N ARG A 527 -24.84 -27.06 9.81
CA ARG A 527 -24.61 -28.33 9.12
C ARG A 527 -23.24 -28.38 8.46
N LEU A 528 -22.83 -27.34 7.75
CA LEU A 528 -21.53 -27.24 7.10
C LEU A 528 -20.39 -27.28 8.11
N TYR A 529 -20.51 -26.52 9.21
CA TYR A 529 -19.51 -26.56 10.28
C TYR A 529 -19.39 -27.96 10.90
N GLY A 530 -20.53 -28.59 11.19
CA GLY A 530 -20.55 -29.97 11.71
C GLY A 530 -20.00 -31.01 10.73
N GLU A 531 -20.13 -30.81 9.42
CA GLU A 531 -19.47 -31.63 8.40
C GLU A 531 -17.96 -31.39 8.38
N LEU A 532 -17.53 -30.12 8.42
CA LEU A 532 -16.12 -29.72 8.42
C LEU A 532 -15.36 -30.38 9.57
N MET A 533 -15.89 -30.28 10.79
CA MET A 533 -15.22 -30.78 12.00
C MET A 533 -15.14 -32.31 12.10
N LYS A 534 -15.84 -33.04 11.21
CA LYS A 534 -15.72 -34.50 11.11
C LYS A 534 -14.62 -34.98 10.17
N LEU A 535 -14.04 -34.07 9.38
CA LEU A 535 -12.99 -34.41 8.43
C LEU A 535 -11.65 -34.69 9.17
N PRO A 536 -10.88 -35.73 8.79
CA PRO A 536 -9.67 -36.12 9.50
C PRO A 536 -8.51 -35.13 9.36
N ASN A 537 -8.60 -34.24 8.38
CA ASN A 537 -7.64 -33.18 8.10
C ASN A 537 -8.05 -31.81 8.66
N VAL A 538 -9.03 -31.79 9.56
CA VAL A 538 -9.51 -30.57 10.23
C VAL A 538 -9.37 -30.73 11.75
N SER A 539 -8.75 -29.77 12.41
CA SER A 539 -8.61 -29.75 13.87
C SER A 539 -8.55 -28.30 14.38
N ALA A 540 -8.92 -28.10 15.64
CA ALA A 540 -8.68 -26.84 16.32
C ALA A 540 -7.20 -26.62 16.68
N ARG A 541 -6.39 -27.66 16.67
CA ARG A 541 -4.98 -27.62 17.05
C ARG A 541 -4.08 -27.72 15.81
N ARG A 542 -3.16 -26.78 15.68
CA ARG A 542 -2.17 -26.74 14.60
C ARG A 542 -1.44 -28.08 14.43
N ASP A 543 -0.92 -28.65 15.53
CA ASP A 543 -0.03 -29.81 15.49
C ASP A 543 -0.70 -31.08 14.99
N ASP A 544 -2.02 -31.15 15.03
CA ASP A 544 -2.78 -32.30 14.53
C ASP A 544 -2.76 -32.35 12.98
N VAL A 545 -2.76 -31.19 12.33
CA VAL A 545 -2.99 -31.09 10.87
C VAL A 545 -1.81 -30.49 10.11
N LEU A 546 -1.09 -29.49 10.65
CA LEU A 546 0.04 -28.85 10.00
C LEU A 546 1.33 -29.64 10.27
N LYS A 547 1.84 -30.30 9.23
CA LYS A 547 3.05 -31.13 9.32
C LYS A 547 4.33 -30.37 8.97
N GLN A 548 4.20 -29.30 8.19
CA GLN A 548 5.32 -28.43 7.85
C GLN A 548 5.82 -27.72 9.12
N LYS A 549 7.12 -27.71 9.32
CA LYS A 549 7.73 -26.91 10.39
C LYS A 549 7.73 -25.43 10.02
N PRO A 550 7.73 -24.52 11.01
CA PRO A 550 7.89 -23.10 10.74
C PRO A 550 9.26 -22.82 10.09
N LEU A 551 9.37 -21.75 9.32
CA LEU A 551 10.63 -21.33 8.71
C LEU A 551 11.69 -21.03 9.77
N LEU A 552 11.29 -20.36 10.86
CA LEU A 552 12.13 -20.03 12.01
C LEU A 552 11.54 -20.63 13.28
N GLU A 553 12.39 -21.21 14.12
CA GLU A 553 12.03 -21.62 15.49
C GLU A 553 12.91 -20.88 16.49
N GLY A 554 12.35 -20.46 17.62
CA GLY A 554 13.07 -19.76 18.68
C GLY A 554 12.12 -19.05 19.64
N GLU A 555 12.66 -18.60 20.77
CA GLU A 555 11.90 -17.80 21.73
C GLU A 555 11.89 -16.31 21.32
N ASN A 556 10.74 -15.65 21.46
CA ASN A 556 10.60 -14.22 21.18
C ASN A 556 11.16 -13.82 19.80
N LEU A 557 10.79 -14.57 18.78
CA LEU A 557 11.23 -14.31 17.41
C LEU A 557 10.95 -12.86 17.00
N PRO A 558 11.92 -12.16 16.40
CA PRO A 558 11.69 -10.90 15.73
C PRO A 558 10.74 -11.07 14.54
N ASP A 559 10.16 -9.96 14.08
CA ASP A 559 9.43 -9.96 12.82
C ASP A 559 10.38 -10.24 11.68
N PHE A 560 9.91 -10.99 10.68
CA PHE A 560 10.68 -11.33 9.51
C PHE A 560 9.80 -11.41 8.25
N TRP A 561 10.46 -11.25 7.10
CA TRP A 561 9.86 -11.50 5.79
C TRP A 561 10.83 -12.26 4.91
N CYS A 562 10.33 -13.28 4.24
CA CYS A 562 11.11 -14.17 3.40
C CYS A 562 10.69 -14.09 1.93
N ARG A 563 11.69 -14.07 1.05
CA ARG A 563 11.53 -14.22 -0.40
C ARG A 563 12.22 -15.49 -0.86
N GLN A 564 11.67 -16.13 -1.84
CA GLN A 564 12.22 -17.34 -2.46
C GLN A 564 12.58 -17.09 -3.92
N ASP A 565 13.86 -17.27 -4.26
CA ASP A 565 14.40 -17.12 -5.61
C ASP A 565 15.00 -18.46 -6.07
N GLY A 566 14.20 -19.23 -6.79
CA GLY A 566 14.54 -20.63 -7.06
C GLY A 566 14.67 -21.44 -5.76
N GLU A 567 15.88 -21.97 -5.52
CA GLU A 567 16.20 -22.72 -4.30
C GLU A 567 16.81 -21.85 -3.18
N LEU A 568 16.97 -20.53 -3.44
CA LEU A 568 17.51 -19.60 -2.45
C LEU A 568 16.37 -18.97 -1.63
N LEU A 569 16.61 -18.79 -0.33
CA LEU A 569 15.76 -17.97 0.52
C LEU A 569 16.52 -16.72 0.96
N TYR A 570 15.82 -15.60 0.97
CA TYR A 570 16.29 -14.32 1.52
C TYR A 570 15.35 -13.93 2.65
N ILE A 571 15.83 -13.96 3.90
CA ILE A 571 15.03 -13.72 5.09
C ILE A 571 15.52 -12.42 5.72
N PHE A 572 14.74 -11.36 5.61
CA PHE A 572 14.99 -10.14 6.36
C PHE A 572 14.40 -10.28 7.76
N VAL A 573 15.24 -10.13 8.77
CA VAL A 573 14.88 -10.26 10.19
C VAL A 573 15.09 -8.91 10.86
N ALA A 574 14.01 -8.25 11.25
CA ALA A 574 14.08 -6.95 11.90
C ALA A 574 14.81 -7.02 13.25
N ASN A 575 15.45 -5.92 13.64
CA ASN A 575 15.96 -5.78 15.00
C ASN A 575 14.82 -6.04 16.01
N PRO A 576 15.06 -6.82 17.09
CA PRO A 576 14.03 -7.10 18.10
C PRO A 576 13.39 -5.85 18.72
N ALA A 577 14.09 -4.70 18.73
CA ALA A 577 13.54 -3.42 19.16
C ALA A 577 12.40 -2.92 18.26
N ALA A 578 12.40 -3.28 16.97
CA ALA A 578 11.36 -2.90 16.02
C ALA A 578 9.99 -3.54 16.33
N LYS A 579 9.95 -4.70 16.97
CA LYS A 579 8.70 -5.36 17.39
C LYS A 579 7.95 -4.61 18.50
N LYS A 580 8.61 -3.69 19.19
CA LYS A 580 8.08 -2.93 20.33
C LYS A 580 7.77 -1.48 19.97
N LEU A 581 7.78 -1.15 18.69
CA LEU A 581 7.45 0.19 18.24
C LEU A 581 6.01 0.54 18.60
N LYS A 582 5.84 1.77 19.07
CA LYS A 582 4.53 2.40 19.25
C LYS A 582 4.55 3.73 18.53
N TYR A 583 3.51 4.01 17.80
CA TYR A 583 3.37 5.27 17.09
C TYR A 583 2.57 6.28 17.95
N PRO A 584 2.96 7.54 17.93
CA PRO A 584 4.22 8.09 17.40
C PRO A 584 5.43 7.60 18.21
N LEU A 585 6.62 7.61 17.59
CA LEU A 585 7.84 7.21 18.28
C LEU A 585 8.19 8.20 19.40
N ARG A 586 8.87 7.70 20.41
CA ARG A 586 9.57 8.55 21.34
C ARG A 586 10.91 8.99 20.73
N TYR A 587 11.21 10.28 20.77
CA TYR A 587 12.45 10.83 20.24
C TYR A 587 13.69 10.12 20.80
N GLY A 588 14.55 9.66 19.91
CA GLY A 588 15.77 8.94 20.27
C GLY A 588 15.54 7.52 20.82
N GLN A 589 14.38 6.94 20.61
CA GLN A 589 14.04 5.58 21.08
C GLN A 589 15.05 4.53 20.62
N ALA A 590 15.56 4.66 19.38
CA ALA A 590 16.54 3.75 18.83
C ALA A 590 17.85 3.68 19.64
N PHE A 591 18.25 4.75 20.30
CA PHE A 591 19.50 4.80 21.09
C PHE A 591 19.43 4.05 22.42
N GLU A 592 18.28 3.56 22.80
CA GLU A 592 18.10 2.70 23.98
C GLU A 592 18.40 1.23 23.67
N ASP A 593 18.43 0.88 22.39
CA ASP A 593 18.79 -0.47 21.96
C ASP A 593 20.28 -0.72 22.23
N GLN A 594 20.57 -1.73 23.05
CA GLN A 594 21.92 -2.16 23.40
C GLN A 594 22.39 -3.33 22.51
N GLY A 595 21.58 -3.70 21.52
CA GLY A 595 21.76 -4.92 20.77
C GLY A 595 21.31 -6.16 21.55
N SER A 596 21.28 -7.28 20.88
CA SER A 596 20.85 -8.54 21.50
C SER A 596 21.33 -9.76 20.71
N VAL A 597 21.33 -10.90 21.36
CA VAL A 597 21.59 -12.20 20.73
C VAL A 597 20.31 -13.02 20.79
N ARG A 598 19.98 -13.69 19.69
CA ARG A 598 18.85 -14.62 19.61
C ARG A 598 19.34 -15.96 19.08
N GLU A 599 19.00 -17.03 19.77
CA GLU A 599 19.17 -18.38 19.28
C GLU A 599 17.95 -18.76 18.44
N VAL A 600 18.17 -19.13 17.20
CA VAL A 600 17.11 -19.53 16.27
C VAL A 600 17.50 -20.80 15.53
N VAL A 601 16.49 -21.55 15.13
CA VAL A 601 16.65 -22.65 14.17
C VAL A 601 16.00 -22.22 12.87
N VAL A 602 16.75 -22.24 11.77
CA VAL A 602 16.21 -22.08 10.42
C VAL A 602 15.91 -23.48 9.87
N ASN A 603 14.65 -23.76 9.58
CA ASN A 603 14.27 -25.03 8.96
C ASN A 603 14.47 -24.92 7.44
N THR A 604 15.49 -25.62 6.94
CA THR A 604 15.86 -25.65 5.52
C THR A 604 15.49 -26.99 4.89
N VAL A 605 15.54 -27.05 3.56
CA VAL A 605 15.34 -28.31 2.82
C VAL A 605 16.38 -29.39 3.18
N ALA A 606 17.57 -28.98 3.62
CA ALA A 606 18.63 -29.89 4.06
C ALA A 606 18.53 -30.28 5.57
N GLY A 607 17.53 -29.75 6.28
CA GLY A 607 17.30 -29.94 7.70
C GLY A 607 17.48 -28.69 8.54
N PRO A 608 17.24 -28.78 9.85
CA PRO A 608 17.32 -27.65 10.76
C PRO A 608 18.76 -27.14 10.94
N GLN A 609 18.96 -25.82 10.91
CA GLN A 609 20.24 -25.16 11.15
C GLN A 609 20.11 -24.25 12.37
N SER A 610 20.87 -24.55 13.43
CA SER A 610 20.91 -23.71 14.64
C SER A 610 21.89 -22.54 14.45
N LEU A 611 21.44 -21.32 14.73
CA LEU A 611 22.19 -20.08 14.55
C LEU A 611 22.07 -19.19 15.78
N GLN A 612 23.15 -18.42 16.02
CA GLN A 612 23.08 -17.24 16.89
C GLN A 612 23.00 -15.98 16.02
N LEU A 613 21.86 -15.31 16.07
CA LEU A 613 21.66 -14.00 15.43
C LEU A 613 22.15 -12.91 16.37
N ASN A 614 23.24 -12.25 15.98
CA ASN A 614 23.84 -11.17 16.75
C ASN A 614 23.35 -9.83 16.19
N PHE A 615 22.39 -9.20 16.85
CA PHE A 615 21.89 -7.87 16.50
C PHE A 615 22.74 -6.82 17.19
N ARG A 616 23.46 -6.00 16.40
CA ARG A 616 24.05 -4.76 16.91
C ARG A 616 22.95 -3.73 17.18
N PRO A 617 23.20 -2.69 17.98
CA PRO A 617 22.18 -1.65 18.22
C PRO A 617 21.58 -1.11 16.91
N ASN A 618 20.27 -1.11 16.80
CA ASN A 618 19.48 -0.62 15.67
C ASN A 618 19.76 -1.32 14.32
N GLU A 619 20.40 -2.49 14.30
CA GLU A 619 20.68 -3.21 13.07
C GLU A 619 19.80 -4.43 12.91
N SER A 620 19.19 -4.56 11.75
CA SER A 620 18.46 -5.74 11.29
C SER A 620 19.37 -6.63 10.46
N LEU A 621 18.99 -7.87 10.26
CA LEU A 621 19.80 -8.89 9.57
C LEU A 621 19.12 -9.34 8.28
N LEU A 622 19.92 -9.63 7.27
CA LEU A 622 19.48 -10.32 6.07
C LEU A 622 20.19 -11.68 5.99
N LEU A 623 19.40 -12.74 6.04
CA LEU A 623 19.90 -14.10 5.92
C LEU A 623 19.68 -14.59 4.50
N LYS A 624 20.69 -15.24 3.93
CA LYS A 624 20.58 -16.00 2.70
C LYS A 624 20.75 -17.47 3.02
N VAL A 625 19.77 -18.28 2.60
CA VAL A 625 19.81 -19.74 2.73
C VAL A 625 20.00 -20.33 1.34
N ASP A 626 21.02 -21.12 1.14
CA ASP A 626 21.27 -21.80 -0.14
C ASP A 626 20.59 -23.17 -0.22
N LYS A 627 20.71 -23.81 -1.38
CA LYS A 627 20.10 -25.12 -1.65
C LYS A 627 20.69 -26.27 -0.81
N GLU A 628 21.90 -26.11 -0.28
CA GLU A 628 22.51 -27.05 0.67
C GLU A 628 22.11 -26.75 2.12
N GLY A 629 21.25 -25.73 2.34
CA GLY A 629 20.78 -25.32 3.66
C GLY A 629 21.79 -24.52 4.46
N ARG A 630 22.88 -24.02 3.84
CA ARG A 630 23.84 -23.15 4.53
C ARG A 630 23.25 -21.76 4.66
N VAL A 631 23.41 -21.17 5.83
CA VAL A 631 22.90 -19.83 6.14
C VAL A 631 24.06 -18.86 6.22
N GLU A 632 23.97 -17.78 5.43
CA GLU A 632 24.92 -16.67 5.37
C GLU A 632 24.21 -15.39 5.84
N VAL A 633 24.86 -14.59 6.68
CA VAL A 633 24.41 -13.23 7.01
C VAL A 633 25.00 -12.26 6.01
N ILE A 634 24.14 -11.58 5.26
CA ILE A 634 24.53 -10.55 4.29
C ILE A 634 24.69 -9.22 5.02
N ASP A 635 25.87 -8.59 4.87
CA ASP A 635 26.11 -7.24 5.37
C ASP A 635 25.34 -6.20 4.55
N LEU A 636 24.47 -5.47 5.20
CA LEU A 636 23.68 -4.39 4.59
C LEU A 636 24.41 -3.03 4.62
N GLY A 637 25.59 -2.96 5.25
CA GLY A 637 26.57 -1.89 5.10
C GLY A 637 26.11 -0.51 5.57
N PHE A 638 25.25 -0.42 6.60
CA PHE A 638 24.82 0.87 7.15
C PHE A 638 24.67 0.83 8.66
N THR A 639 25.19 1.83 9.34
CA THR A 639 24.98 2.06 10.78
C THR A 639 24.57 3.51 11.00
N ALA A 640 23.39 3.71 11.55
CA ALA A 640 22.89 5.04 11.87
C ALA A 640 23.66 5.65 13.05
N LYS A 641 24.08 6.91 12.90
CA LYS A 641 24.79 7.66 13.94
C LYS A 641 23.85 8.66 14.59
N LYS A 642 24.05 8.90 15.88
CA LYS A 642 23.37 10.00 16.60
C LYS A 642 23.81 11.33 15.99
N ILE A 643 22.83 12.19 15.70
CA ILE A 643 23.03 13.53 15.18
C ILE A 643 23.04 14.54 16.34
#